data_845dd7b47d2e9d2e8e5d809b8e4f4f3b
#
_entry.id   845dd7b47d2e9d2e8e5d809b8e4f4f3b
#
_cell.length_a   1.000
_cell.length_b   1.000
_cell.length_c   1.000
_cell.angle_alpha   90.00
_cell.angle_beta   90.00
_cell.angle_gamma   90.00
#
_symmetry.space_group_name_H-M   'P 1'
#
loop_
_entity.id
_entity.type
_entity.pdbx_description
1 polymer ?
#
loop_
_entity_poly.entity_id
_entity_poly.type
_entity_poly.pdbx_seq_one_letter_code
_entity_poly.pdbx_strand_id
1 'polypeptide(L)'
;RQRVGMVFQNPEDQLVTTVLEDDVAFGPENLGLERELIGERIVDSLQAVGLANLRQSDPTRMSGGQQQRASIAGMLAMNPAMLVLDEPTAMLDESARAEVMRILDDLQARGTTIVHVTHHPDETVHADRIVHMEAGRIIGITAAVDNRSPLAEAVSQSETEGSIGTEAAPSRPTNDSPRQREREDGSELPLLSDGIGDMTNPIIRVSHLTYRYPSAKRAVIDDLSFTIARGETVALMGVNGSGKSTLVRMLCALTAPTAGSIEVAGVPVASTGKRGRNVRPKSANRKQLAQLRRHVGYVMQHPEHQLFADTVAEDVAYGPRNQGLGETEVADRVRESLELLHIGHLADRSPFDLSGGQQRLAAIAGVLACNPDVLIMDEPTASLDAQAKKRIHELLRTLKSRGVTVLIITHDREEAEQIADRVVRMPIAAPASGGPVTATVTEPAVSSNGPAHSVIHRLDPRVKMVGFLAAMFTMFAVNTPTQLALGIAITLAVIAAARLNPLRVLESIHPILILLVLMGVVNLFVVRTGTPVVALGPLSITDQGVTIAVLYACRFALVIILGAVFLTTTTPTAMTDAFATLISPLNRLGIHAQEIALVMSLALRFIPTLTDETRAIVDAQSARGGSIETGSLAQRIKAMSAIIVPIFAGTLRHADNLSLALDARCYEEGIRRTHWRALTIAARDLIFAAAVIIYIAAIIAL
;
A
#
# COMPACT_ATOMS: atom_id res chain seq x y z
N ARG A 1 7.53 29.94 4.54
CA ARG A 1 6.80 28.81 3.98
C ARG A 1 6.63 28.93 2.45
N GLN A 2 6.15 30.05 1.90
CA GLN A 2 5.93 30.22 0.44
C GLN A 2 7.20 30.15 -0.42
N ARG A 3 8.39 30.42 0.13
CA ARG A 3 9.65 30.43 -0.62
C ARG A 3 10.41 29.10 -0.59
N VAL A 4 10.08 28.22 0.33
CA VAL A 4 10.77 26.94 0.54
C VAL A 4 9.74 25.81 0.46
N GLY A 5 9.86 24.99 -0.54
CA GLY A 5 9.11 23.72 -0.65
C GLY A 5 9.88 22.62 0.06
N MET A 6 9.18 21.72 0.75
CA MET A 6 9.79 20.56 1.42
C MET A 6 9.13 19.28 0.96
N VAL A 7 9.94 18.33 0.53
CA VAL A 7 9.53 16.97 0.16
C VAL A 7 10.08 16.02 1.18
N PHE A 8 9.18 15.27 1.84
CA PHE A 8 9.54 14.31 2.89
C PHE A 8 9.97 12.96 2.31
N GLN A 9 10.64 12.17 3.14
CA GLN A 9 11.13 10.83 2.81
C GLN A 9 9.97 9.90 2.36
N ASN A 10 8.83 9.93 3.07
CA ASN A 10 7.65 9.13 2.74
C ASN A 10 6.64 9.96 1.96
N PRO A 11 6.47 9.76 0.64
CA PRO A 11 5.53 10.52 -0.16
C PRO A 11 4.06 10.29 0.26
N GLU A 12 3.74 9.11 0.79
CA GLU A 12 2.39 8.77 1.23
C GLU A 12 1.88 9.69 2.34
N ASP A 13 2.76 10.11 3.25
CA ASP A 13 2.41 11.01 4.35
C ASP A 13 2.19 12.46 3.89
N GLN A 14 2.69 12.81 2.69
CA GLN A 14 2.64 14.16 2.15
C GLN A 14 1.45 14.42 1.23
N LEU A 15 0.90 13.38 0.61
CA LEU A 15 -0.27 13.48 -0.25
C LEU A 15 -1.54 13.71 0.61
N VAL A 16 -2.44 14.61 0.22
CA VAL A 16 -3.59 15.04 1.04
C VAL A 16 -4.91 14.60 0.44
N THR A 17 -5.03 14.49 -0.88
CA THR A 17 -6.28 14.21 -1.58
C THR A 17 -6.27 12.87 -2.30
N THR A 18 -7.45 12.43 -2.77
CA THR A 18 -7.62 11.16 -3.51
C THR A 18 -7.58 11.32 -5.03
N VAL A 19 -7.31 12.54 -5.54
CA VAL A 19 -7.13 12.82 -6.97
C VAL A 19 -5.87 13.65 -7.15
N LEU A 20 -4.97 13.20 -8.02
CA LEU A 20 -3.64 13.81 -8.18
C LEU A 20 -3.70 15.31 -8.50
N GLU A 21 -4.56 15.76 -9.41
CA GLU A 21 -4.64 17.18 -9.74
C GLU A 21 -5.18 18.03 -8.59
N ASP A 22 -6.08 17.48 -7.77
CA ASP A 22 -6.58 18.17 -6.58
C ASP A 22 -5.50 18.24 -5.50
N ASP A 23 -4.61 17.22 -5.43
CA ASP A 23 -3.46 17.22 -4.53
C ASP A 23 -2.43 18.28 -4.92
N VAL A 24 -2.13 18.41 -6.20
CA VAL A 24 -1.22 19.45 -6.73
C VAL A 24 -1.83 20.86 -6.59
N ALA A 25 -3.17 20.99 -6.71
CA ALA A 25 -3.87 22.25 -6.51
C ALA A 25 -3.87 22.72 -5.05
N PHE A 26 -3.75 21.82 -4.07
CA PHE A 26 -3.98 22.08 -2.66
C PHE A 26 -3.10 23.21 -2.09
N GLY A 27 -1.80 23.25 -2.42
CA GLY A 27 -0.90 24.35 -2.02
C GLY A 27 -1.28 25.69 -2.65
N PRO A 28 -1.42 25.79 -3.98
CA PRO A 28 -1.91 26.98 -4.67
C PRO A 28 -3.26 27.50 -4.18
N GLU A 29 -4.21 26.60 -3.83
CA GLU A 29 -5.49 26.97 -3.24
C GLU A 29 -5.33 27.62 -1.87
N ASN A 30 -4.44 27.09 -1.02
CA ASN A 30 -4.13 27.67 0.29
C ASN A 30 -3.46 29.05 0.17
N LEU A 31 -2.70 29.27 -0.90
CA LEU A 31 -2.12 30.58 -1.21
C LEU A 31 -3.15 31.61 -1.76
N GLY A 32 -4.38 31.19 -1.98
CA GLY A 32 -5.46 32.06 -2.48
C GLY A 32 -5.25 32.54 -3.93
N LEU A 33 -4.54 31.74 -4.75
CA LEU A 33 -4.27 32.09 -6.15
C LEU A 33 -5.54 32.04 -7.00
N GLU A 34 -5.57 32.81 -8.11
CA GLU A 34 -6.65 32.76 -9.08
C GLU A 34 -6.72 31.39 -9.78
N ARG A 35 -7.93 30.97 -10.17
CA ARG A 35 -8.17 29.63 -10.74
C ARG A 35 -7.39 29.36 -12.01
N GLU A 36 -7.33 30.34 -12.90
CA GLU A 36 -6.60 30.24 -14.15
C GLU A 36 -5.13 29.94 -13.88
N LEU A 37 -4.53 30.66 -12.95
CA LEU A 37 -3.13 30.45 -12.53
C LEU A 37 -2.93 29.10 -11.83
N ILE A 38 -3.89 28.65 -11.00
CA ILE A 38 -3.85 27.31 -10.40
C ILE A 38 -3.84 26.25 -11.51
N GLY A 39 -4.70 26.39 -12.52
CA GLY A 39 -4.77 25.47 -13.66
C GLY A 39 -3.48 25.38 -14.45
N GLU A 40 -2.85 26.50 -14.76
CA GLU A 40 -1.53 26.57 -15.43
C GLU A 40 -0.48 25.86 -14.60
N ARG A 41 -0.36 26.16 -13.31
CA ARG A 41 0.63 25.56 -12.41
C ARG A 41 0.47 24.03 -12.24
N ILE A 42 -0.78 23.53 -12.20
CA ILE A 42 -1.05 22.09 -12.17
C ILE A 42 -0.49 21.43 -13.44
N VAL A 43 -0.80 21.98 -14.61
CA VAL A 43 -0.35 21.42 -15.88
C VAL A 43 1.18 21.43 -15.97
N ASP A 44 1.82 22.56 -15.68
CA ASP A 44 3.27 22.73 -15.74
C ASP A 44 3.99 21.80 -14.75
N SER A 45 3.49 21.69 -13.52
CA SER A 45 4.09 20.85 -12.49
C SER A 45 3.96 19.35 -12.83
N LEU A 46 2.78 18.92 -13.28
CA LEU A 46 2.57 17.52 -13.68
C LEU A 46 3.35 17.16 -14.95
N GLN A 47 3.56 18.08 -15.88
CA GLN A 47 4.41 17.89 -17.04
C GLN A 47 5.88 17.78 -16.64
N ALA A 48 6.35 18.65 -15.74
CA ALA A 48 7.73 18.65 -15.25
C ALA A 48 8.14 17.30 -14.63
N VAL A 49 7.20 16.64 -13.93
CA VAL A 49 7.45 15.34 -13.28
C VAL A 49 6.95 14.13 -14.10
N GLY A 50 6.51 14.32 -15.33
CA GLY A 50 6.07 13.23 -16.22
C GLY A 50 4.76 12.53 -15.81
N LEU A 51 3.90 13.19 -15.01
CA LEU A 51 2.64 12.63 -14.51
C LEU A 51 1.37 13.21 -15.17
N ALA A 52 1.48 13.96 -16.27
CA ALA A 52 0.35 14.59 -16.94
C ALA A 52 -0.77 13.61 -17.32
N ASN A 53 -0.42 12.37 -17.68
CA ASN A 53 -1.37 11.32 -18.05
C ASN A 53 -2.16 10.75 -16.86
N LEU A 54 -1.64 10.94 -15.63
CA LEU A 54 -2.20 10.40 -14.40
C LEU A 54 -2.95 11.44 -13.56
N ARG A 55 -3.22 12.61 -14.13
CA ARG A 55 -3.80 13.76 -13.40
C ARG A 55 -5.13 13.43 -12.69
N GLN A 56 -5.94 12.49 -13.20
CA GLN A 56 -7.21 12.04 -12.62
C GLN A 56 -7.10 10.75 -11.79
N SER A 57 -5.89 10.24 -11.59
CA SER A 57 -5.66 9.01 -10.85
C SER A 57 -5.64 9.27 -9.34
N ASP A 58 -5.90 8.21 -8.58
CA ASP A 58 -5.80 8.22 -7.13
C ASP A 58 -4.32 8.08 -6.71
N PRO A 59 -3.72 9.08 -6.04
CA PRO A 59 -2.31 9.03 -5.63
C PRO A 59 -1.98 7.86 -4.70
N THR A 60 -2.93 7.39 -3.91
CA THR A 60 -2.72 6.28 -2.97
C THR A 60 -2.52 4.93 -3.68
N ARG A 61 -2.85 4.87 -4.97
CA ARG A 61 -2.73 3.66 -5.81
C ARG A 61 -1.58 3.74 -6.81
N MET A 62 -0.77 4.77 -6.72
CA MET A 62 0.41 4.96 -7.56
C MET A 62 1.60 4.17 -7.01
N SER A 63 2.57 3.86 -7.86
CA SER A 63 3.85 3.31 -7.41
C SER A 63 4.61 4.32 -6.54
N GLY A 64 5.49 3.85 -5.65
CA GLY A 64 6.29 4.74 -4.78
C GLY A 64 7.02 5.84 -5.55
N GLY A 65 7.61 5.52 -6.73
CA GLY A 65 8.24 6.51 -7.59
C GLY A 65 7.26 7.53 -8.20
N GLN A 66 6.02 7.11 -8.52
CA GLN A 66 4.98 8.03 -8.98
C GLN A 66 4.46 8.92 -7.84
N GLN A 67 4.30 8.36 -6.64
CA GLN A 67 3.92 9.12 -5.44
C GLN A 67 4.97 10.16 -5.09
N GLN A 68 6.26 9.80 -5.16
CA GLN A 68 7.36 10.73 -4.93
C GLN A 68 7.34 11.89 -5.93
N ARG A 69 7.15 11.61 -7.22
CA ARG A 69 7.01 12.63 -8.25
C ARG A 69 5.74 13.47 -8.06
N ALA A 70 4.65 12.88 -7.57
CA ALA A 70 3.43 13.61 -7.21
C ALA A 70 3.67 14.59 -6.07
N SER A 71 4.40 14.20 -5.01
CA SER A 71 4.79 15.08 -3.91
C SER A 71 5.66 16.25 -4.39
N ILE A 72 6.63 15.97 -5.28
CA ILE A 72 7.45 17.01 -5.92
C ILE A 72 6.55 17.97 -6.72
N ALA A 73 5.62 17.46 -7.54
CA ALA A 73 4.70 18.30 -8.32
C ALA A 73 3.85 19.21 -7.44
N GLY A 74 3.35 18.70 -6.30
CA GLY A 74 2.59 19.50 -5.33
C GLY A 74 3.39 20.67 -4.74
N MET A 75 4.70 20.48 -4.52
CA MET A 75 5.58 21.56 -4.08
C MET A 75 5.90 22.53 -5.22
N LEU A 76 6.17 22.05 -6.44
CA LEU A 76 6.45 22.89 -7.61
C LEU A 76 5.29 23.82 -7.96
N ALA A 77 4.05 23.36 -7.80
CA ALA A 77 2.86 24.16 -8.08
C ALA A 77 2.78 25.43 -7.23
N MET A 78 3.40 25.45 -6.05
CA MET A 78 3.53 26.65 -5.22
C MET A 78 4.62 27.61 -5.72
N ASN A 79 5.45 27.20 -6.69
CA ASN A 79 6.57 27.96 -7.26
C ASN A 79 7.57 28.42 -6.18
N PRO A 80 8.17 27.51 -5.41
CA PRO A 80 9.13 27.85 -4.37
C PRO A 80 10.46 28.34 -4.98
N ALA A 81 11.16 29.25 -4.29
CA ALA A 81 12.52 29.66 -4.67
C ALA A 81 13.57 28.58 -4.32
N MET A 82 13.27 27.73 -3.36
CA MET A 82 14.12 26.66 -2.87
C MET A 82 13.28 25.39 -2.64
N LEU A 83 13.83 24.25 -3.02
CA LEU A 83 13.25 22.94 -2.75
C LEU A 83 14.20 22.15 -1.86
N VAL A 84 13.69 21.71 -0.70
CA VAL A 84 14.41 20.83 0.23
C VAL A 84 13.79 19.43 0.10
N LEU A 85 14.62 18.42 -0.18
CA LEU A 85 14.20 17.05 -0.34
C LEU A 85 14.94 16.17 0.68
N ASP A 86 14.19 15.42 1.46
CA ASP A 86 14.71 14.50 2.47
C ASP A 86 14.62 13.07 1.92
N GLU A 87 15.78 12.51 1.54
CA GLU A 87 15.92 11.16 0.96
C GLU A 87 14.86 10.82 -0.13
N PRO A 88 14.66 11.65 -1.15
CA PRO A 88 13.56 11.49 -2.09
C PRO A 88 13.64 10.23 -2.96
N THR A 89 14.72 9.49 -2.89
CA THR A 89 15.01 8.31 -3.72
C THR A 89 15.15 7.01 -2.92
N ALA A 90 15.10 7.08 -1.58
CA ALA A 90 15.40 5.98 -0.67
C ALA A 90 14.55 4.70 -0.89
N MET A 91 13.32 4.84 -1.41
CA MET A 91 12.38 3.72 -1.62
C MET A 91 12.14 3.42 -3.12
N LEU A 92 13.00 3.93 -4.00
CA LEU A 92 12.83 3.83 -5.44
C LEU A 92 13.75 2.77 -6.03
N ASP A 93 13.25 2.08 -7.07
CA ASP A 93 14.11 1.27 -7.92
C ASP A 93 15.04 2.16 -8.75
N GLU A 94 16.08 1.57 -9.35
CA GLU A 94 17.12 2.29 -10.10
C GLU A 94 16.51 3.16 -11.21
N SER A 95 15.51 2.68 -11.93
CA SER A 95 14.82 3.41 -12.99
C SER A 95 14.07 4.64 -12.47
N ALA A 96 13.31 4.48 -11.38
CA ALA A 96 12.56 5.58 -10.78
C ALA A 96 13.51 6.60 -10.13
N ARG A 97 14.63 6.13 -9.53
CA ARG A 97 15.69 7.00 -8.98
C ARG A 97 16.29 7.88 -10.08
N ALA A 98 16.71 7.29 -11.18
CA ALA A 98 17.26 8.03 -12.32
C ALA A 98 16.28 9.06 -12.88
N GLU A 99 14.98 8.75 -12.89
CA GLU A 99 13.94 9.69 -13.33
C GLU A 99 13.78 10.86 -12.37
N VAL A 100 13.79 10.64 -11.05
CA VAL A 100 13.74 11.71 -10.05
C VAL A 100 14.98 12.60 -10.14
N MET A 101 16.19 12.02 -10.23
CA MET A 101 17.43 12.79 -10.37
C MET A 101 17.42 13.67 -11.61
N ARG A 102 16.98 13.17 -12.76
CA ARG A 102 16.81 13.97 -13.98
C ARG A 102 15.84 15.14 -13.78
N ILE A 103 14.73 14.93 -13.06
CA ILE A 103 13.79 16.02 -12.74
C ILE A 103 14.46 17.09 -11.88
N LEU A 104 15.28 16.70 -10.90
CA LEU A 104 16.02 17.64 -10.07
C LEU A 104 17.04 18.45 -10.87
N ASP A 105 17.77 17.81 -11.81
CA ASP A 105 18.69 18.47 -12.73
C ASP A 105 17.96 19.51 -13.61
N ASP A 106 16.81 19.15 -14.17
CA ASP A 106 15.98 20.05 -14.97
C ASP A 106 15.48 21.25 -14.15
N LEU A 107 15.15 21.06 -12.90
CA LEU A 107 14.71 22.13 -11.98
C LEU A 107 15.87 23.05 -11.61
N GLN A 108 17.06 22.51 -11.34
CA GLN A 108 18.27 23.28 -11.09
C GLN A 108 18.62 24.12 -12.32
N ALA A 109 18.57 23.54 -13.52
CA ALA A 109 18.83 24.27 -14.78
C ALA A 109 17.87 25.44 -15.02
N ARG A 110 16.63 25.36 -14.46
CA ARG A 110 15.63 26.45 -14.48
C ARG A 110 15.84 27.49 -13.38
N GLY A 111 16.85 27.34 -12.51
CA GLY A 111 17.21 28.28 -11.46
C GLY A 111 16.56 28.02 -10.09
N THR A 112 15.97 26.85 -9.88
CA THR A 112 15.49 26.45 -8.54
C THR A 112 16.68 26.03 -7.68
N THR A 113 16.80 26.59 -6.48
CA THR A 113 17.81 26.14 -5.51
C THR A 113 17.33 24.83 -4.89
N ILE A 114 18.19 23.79 -4.95
CA ILE A 114 17.87 22.46 -4.43
C ILE A 114 18.78 22.15 -3.25
N VAL A 115 18.20 21.70 -2.15
CA VAL A 115 18.90 21.07 -1.01
C VAL A 115 18.43 19.62 -0.96
N HIS A 116 19.32 18.70 -1.32
CA HIS A 116 19.05 17.27 -1.38
C HIS A 116 19.77 16.56 -0.24
N VAL A 117 19.03 15.99 0.69
CA VAL A 117 19.57 15.13 1.76
C VAL A 117 19.57 13.69 1.26
N THR A 118 20.73 13.05 1.24
CA THR A 118 20.88 11.67 0.78
C THR A 118 22.05 10.98 1.50
N HIS A 119 21.97 9.66 1.60
CA HIS A 119 23.07 8.80 2.04
C HIS A 119 23.69 8.01 0.85
N HIS A 120 23.23 8.27 -0.38
CA HIS A 120 23.74 7.64 -1.59
C HIS A 120 24.84 8.51 -2.24
N PRO A 121 26.11 8.04 -2.32
CA PRO A 121 27.20 8.82 -2.90
C PRO A 121 26.95 9.16 -4.38
N ASP A 122 26.32 8.26 -5.13
CA ASP A 122 26.05 8.43 -6.57
C ASP A 122 25.16 9.64 -6.88
N GLU A 123 24.27 10.00 -5.95
CA GLU A 123 23.36 11.14 -6.11
C GLU A 123 24.07 12.48 -5.90
N THR A 124 25.22 12.47 -5.20
CA THR A 124 26.00 13.69 -4.94
C THR A 124 26.76 14.22 -6.15
N VAL A 125 26.90 13.41 -7.21
CA VAL A 125 27.62 13.78 -8.45
C VAL A 125 27.00 15.01 -9.13
N HIS A 126 25.69 15.21 -8.97
CA HIS A 126 24.94 16.32 -9.55
C HIS A 126 24.92 17.59 -8.68
N ALA A 127 25.49 17.54 -7.47
CA ALA A 127 25.44 18.67 -6.55
C ALA A 127 26.59 19.63 -6.79
N ASP A 128 26.34 20.95 -6.77
CA ASP A 128 27.39 21.97 -6.82
C ASP A 128 28.29 21.94 -5.59
N ARG A 129 27.73 21.48 -4.46
CA ARG A 129 28.41 21.47 -3.16
C ARG A 129 27.85 20.37 -2.27
N ILE A 130 28.74 19.60 -1.64
CA ILE A 130 28.39 18.53 -0.71
C ILE A 130 28.73 18.97 0.71
N VAL A 131 27.76 18.85 1.62
CA VAL A 131 27.92 19.13 3.06
C VAL A 131 27.90 17.80 3.79
N HIS A 132 29.04 17.41 4.38
CA HIS A 132 29.17 16.18 5.16
C HIS A 132 28.72 16.44 6.60
N MET A 133 27.80 15.61 7.10
CA MET A 133 27.27 15.70 8.47
C MET A 133 27.48 14.40 9.23
N GLU A 134 27.87 14.51 10.51
CA GLU A 134 28.00 13.39 11.43
C GLU A 134 27.47 13.81 12.82
N ALA A 135 26.62 12.98 13.43
CA ALA A 135 26.02 13.23 14.74
C ALA A 135 25.44 14.65 14.91
N GLY A 136 24.78 15.19 13.87
CA GLY A 136 24.19 16.52 13.87
C GLY A 136 25.17 17.69 13.70
N ARG A 137 26.44 17.42 13.36
CA ARG A 137 27.48 18.43 13.14
C ARG A 137 28.00 18.39 11.71
N ILE A 138 28.28 19.54 11.13
CA ILE A 138 28.98 19.64 9.84
C ILE A 138 30.45 19.33 10.08
N ILE A 139 30.96 18.28 9.41
CA ILE A 139 32.36 17.83 9.49
C ILE A 139 33.19 18.29 8.29
N GLY A 140 32.55 18.64 7.17
CA GLY A 140 33.24 19.11 5.97
C GLY A 140 32.29 19.66 4.94
N ILE A 141 32.82 20.47 4.02
CA ILE A 141 32.12 20.96 2.84
C ILE A 141 33.07 20.80 1.64
N THR A 142 32.63 20.06 0.62
CA THR A 142 33.37 19.85 -0.63
C THR A 142 32.60 20.42 -1.82
N ALA A 143 33.33 21.01 -2.79
CA ALA A 143 32.73 21.45 -4.05
C ALA A 143 32.72 20.27 -5.04
N ALA A 144 31.70 20.19 -5.89
CA ALA A 144 31.55 19.05 -6.85
C ALA A 144 32.69 18.91 -7.86
N VAL A 145 33.43 19.98 -8.13
CA VAL A 145 34.60 19.97 -9.06
C VAL A 145 35.75 19.11 -8.49
N ASP A 146 35.80 18.89 -7.19
CA ASP A 146 36.88 18.15 -6.50
C ASP A 146 36.58 16.66 -6.26
N ASN A 147 35.48 16.12 -6.77
CA ASN A 147 35.14 14.70 -6.63
C ASN A 147 36.12 13.72 -7.34
N ARG A 148 37.17 14.24 -8.00
CA ARG A 148 38.34 13.49 -8.46
C ARG A 148 39.56 13.65 -7.54
N SER A 149 39.42 14.27 -6.37
CA SER A 149 40.51 14.55 -5.42
C SER A 149 40.62 13.44 -4.37
N PRO A 150 41.84 13.13 -3.89
CA PRO A 150 42.14 11.96 -3.05
C PRO A 150 41.52 11.91 -1.65
N LEU A 151 40.67 12.91 -1.27
CA LEU A 151 39.98 12.91 0.01
C LEU A 151 38.82 11.89 0.08
N ALA A 152 38.22 11.54 -1.07
CA ALA A 152 37.22 10.46 -1.13
C ALA A 152 37.88 9.07 -0.92
N GLU A 153 39.14 8.91 -1.38
CA GLU A 153 39.97 7.74 -1.06
C GLU A 153 40.46 7.72 0.41
N ALA A 154 40.69 8.87 1.02
CA ALA A 154 41.15 8.95 2.41
C ALA A 154 40.08 8.56 3.44
N VAL A 155 38.77 8.82 3.16
CA VAL A 155 37.68 8.35 4.03
C VAL A 155 37.45 6.85 3.85
N SER A 156 37.66 6.29 2.65
CA SER A 156 37.62 4.84 2.46
C SER A 156 38.89 4.12 2.91
N GLN A 157 40.04 4.81 3.01
CA GLN A 157 41.30 4.24 3.45
C GLN A 157 41.52 4.33 4.97
N SER A 158 40.84 5.23 5.71
CA SER A 158 40.91 5.26 7.16
C SER A 158 40.26 4.06 7.86
N GLU A 159 39.53 3.23 7.10
CA GLU A 159 38.97 1.96 7.61
C GLU A 159 39.85 0.72 7.36
N THR A 160 41.03 0.87 6.70
CA THR A 160 41.83 -0.31 6.30
C THR A 160 43.27 -0.33 6.84
N GLU A 161 43.72 0.66 7.61
CA GLU A 161 45.08 0.61 8.18
C GLU A 161 45.14 0.11 9.63
N GLY A 162 45.19 -1.18 9.72
CA GLY A 162 45.64 -1.93 10.90
C GLY A 162 46.40 -3.19 10.51
N SER A 163 47.53 -3.10 9.76
CA SER A 163 48.66 -4.05 9.84
C SER A 163 49.83 -3.69 8.89
N ILE A 164 50.89 -3.44 9.47
CA ILE A 164 52.33 -3.40 9.32
C ILE A 164 52.93 -4.09 8.07
N GLY A 165 53.65 -3.29 7.28
CA GLY A 165 55.05 -3.48 6.86
C GLY A 165 55.42 -4.46 5.76
N THR A 166 55.96 -4.00 4.66
CA THR A 166 57.38 -4.08 4.24
C THR A 166 57.63 -3.54 2.83
N GLU A 167 58.77 -2.91 2.67
CA GLU A 167 59.34 -2.21 1.51
C GLU A 167 59.53 -3.08 0.25
N ALA A 168 59.36 -2.49 -0.92
CA ALA A 168 60.31 -2.58 -2.05
C ALA A 168 59.97 -1.54 -3.15
N ALA A 169 61.04 -0.90 -3.67
CA ALA A 169 61.10 0.27 -4.53
C ALA A 169 60.93 -0.06 -6.03
N PRO A 170 61.05 0.93 -6.97
CA PRO A 170 60.11 1.16 -8.08
C PRO A 170 60.65 0.75 -9.45
N SER A 171 59.80 0.51 -10.40
CA SER A 171 60.12 0.50 -11.84
C SER A 171 59.12 1.32 -12.65
N ARG A 172 59.72 2.07 -13.61
CA ARG A 172 59.17 3.13 -14.47
C ARG A 172 58.23 2.67 -15.58
N PRO A 173 57.56 3.59 -16.29
CA PRO A 173 56.29 3.38 -16.95
C PRO A 173 56.45 3.03 -18.43
N THR A 174 55.52 2.27 -18.97
CA THR A 174 55.23 2.21 -20.39
C THR A 174 53.84 2.71 -20.69
N ASN A 175 53.77 3.74 -21.53
CA ASN A 175 52.60 4.25 -22.20
C ASN A 175 51.89 3.14 -22.98
N ASP A 176 50.69 2.84 -22.65
CA ASP A 176 49.69 2.40 -23.61
C ASP A 176 48.29 2.70 -23.05
N SER A 177 47.60 3.61 -23.69
CA SER A 177 46.20 3.95 -23.42
C SER A 177 45.32 2.78 -23.83
N PRO A 178 44.54 2.21 -22.95
CA PRO A 178 43.42 1.37 -23.36
C PRO A 178 42.22 2.27 -23.67
N ARG A 179 41.82 2.24 -24.93
CA ARG A 179 40.50 2.70 -25.39
C ARG A 179 39.43 2.15 -24.46
N GLN A 180 38.51 3.04 -24.06
CA GLN A 180 37.22 2.70 -23.49
C GLN A 180 36.60 1.56 -24.31
N ARG A 181 36.62 0.36 -23.77
CA ARG A 181 35.66 -0.68 -24.11
C ARG A 181 34.51 -0.48 -23.16
N GLU A 182 33.46 0.12 -23.63
CA GLU A 182 32.12 -0.05 -23.09
C GLU A 182 31.91 -1.56 -22.94
N ARG A 183 31.91 -2.03 -21.70
CA ARG A 183 31.42 -3.37 -21.38
C ARG A 183 29.89 -3.27 -21.35
N GLU A 184 29.28 -3.43 -22.51
CA GLU A 184 27.97 -4.06 -22.63
C GLU A 184 28.15 -5.53 -22.21
N ASP A 185 28.20 -5.78 -20.90
CA ASP A 185 28.06 -7.13 -20.39
C ASP A 185 26.58 -7.30 -20.00
N GLY A 186 25.74 -7.40 -21.04
CA GLY A 186 24.32 -7.74 -20.94
C GLY A 186 24.11 -9.23 -20.66
N SER A 187 24.78 -9.81 -19.67
CA SER A 187 24.38 -11.11 -19.16
C SER A 187 23.06 -10.94 -18.41
N GLU A 188 21.96 -11.23 -19.09
CA GLU A 188 20.65 -11.32 -18.44
C GLU A 188 20.74 -12.33 -17.29
N LEU A 189 20.34 -11.89 -16.08
CA LEU A 189 20.24 -12.79 -14.92
C LEU A 189 19.31 -13.96 -15.26
N PRO A 190 19.64 -15.20 -14.85
CA PRO A 190 18.80 -16.36 -15.11
C PRO A 190 17.42 -16.17 -14.49
N LEU A 191 16.38 -16.64 -15.19
CA LEU A 191 15.02 -16.61 -14.65
C LEU A 191 14.89 -17.62 -13.51
N LEU A 192 14.02 -17.33 -12.55
CA LEU A 192 13.73 -18.23 -11.42
C LEU A 192 13.23 -19.59 -11.91
N SER A 193 12.54 -19.65 -13.07
CA SER A 193 12.07 -20.88 -13.72
C SER A 193 13.17 -21.71 -14.38
N ASP A 194 14.32 -21.14 -14.69
CA ASP A 194 15.41 -21.80 -15.43
C ASP A 194 16.36 -22.57 -14.52
N GLY A 195 16.32 -22.25 -13.22
CA GLY A 195 17.14 -22.87 -12.19
C GLY A 195 16.44 -24.01 -11.50
N ILE A 196 16.51 -25.24 -12.02
CA ILE A 196 16.24 -26.44 -11.25
C ILE A 196 17.44 -26.61 -10.32
N GLY A 197 17.34 -26.08 -9.09
CA GLY A 197 18.33 -26.34 -8.03
C GLY A 197 18.44 -27.85 -7.79
N ASP A 198 19.45 -28.27 -7.01
CA ASP A 198 19.69 -29.68 -6.72
C ASP A 198 18.39 -30.39 -6.33
N MET A 199 17.89 -31.26 -7.22
CA MET A 199 16.64 -32.00 -7.11
C MET A 199 16.61 -33.01 -5.99
N THR A 200 17.76 -33.25 -5.35
CA THR A 200 17.90 -34.37 -4.39
C THR A 200 17.29 -34.06 -3.02
N ASN A 201 17.22 -32.77 -2.60
CA ASN A 201 16.62 -32.40 -1.31
C ASN A 201 16.11 -30.92 -1.25
N PRO A 202 15.10 -30.55 -2.06
CA PRO A 202 14.59 -29.19 -2.04
C PRO A 202 13.81 -28.92 -0.76
N ILE A 203 14.08 -27.76 -0.12
CA ILE A 203 13.31 -27.29 1.03
C ILE A 203 12.09 -26.45 0.60
N ILE A 204 12.18 -25.80 -0.57
CA ILE A 204 11.06 -25.12 -1.22
C ILE A 204 10.82 -25.77 -2.58
N ARG A 205 9.59 -26.16 -2.85
CA ARG A 205 9.15 -26.70 -4.14
C ARG A 205 7.89 -25.99 -4.59
N VAL A 206 7.94 -25.37 -5.75
CA VAL A 206 6.80 -24.71 -6.39
C VAL A 206 6.58 -25.35 -7.76
N SER A 207 5.34 -25.71 -8.09
CA SER A 207 5.00 -26.36 -9.35
C SER A 207 3.75 -25.74 -9.96
N HIS A 208 3.87 -25.25 -11.18
CA HIS A 208 2.79 -24.69 -11.99
C HIS A 208 1.97 -23.61 -11.26
N LEU A 209 2.66 -22.73 -10.52
CA LEU A 209 2.05 -21.71 -9.69
C LEU A 209 1.44 -20.61 -10.56
N THR A 210 0.16 -20.35 -10.36
CA THR A 210 -0.55 -19.25 -11.00
C THR A 210 -1.31 -18.47 -9.96
N TYR A 211 -1.19 -17.13 -10.01
CA TYR A 211 -1.95 -16.25 -9.14
C TYR A 211 -2.53 -15.07 -9.89
N ARG A 212 -3.82 -14.81 -9.63
CA ARG A 212 -4.57 -13.67 -10.17
C ARG A 212 -5.34 -12.99 -9.05
N TYR A 213 -5.16 -11.68 -8.92
CA TYR A 213 -5.99 -10.89 -8.00
C TYR A 213 -7.46 -10.90 -8.43
N PRO A 214 -8.43 -10.88 -7.49
CA PRO A 214 -9.86 -10.94 -7.82
C PRO A 214 -10.33 -9.83 -8.79
N SER A 215 -9.71 -8.64 -8.69
CA SER A 215 -10.01 -7.47 -9.52
C SER A 215 -9.23 -7.45 -10.85
N ALA A 216 -8.20 -8.28 -11.00
CA ALA A 216 -7.30 -8.24 -12.17
C ALA A 216 -7.78 -9.15 -13.30
N LYS A 217 -7.68 -8.66 -14.53
CA LYS A 217 -7.98 -9.47 -15.75
C LYS A 217 -6.86 -10.45 -16.09
N ARG A 218 -5.61 -10.19 -15.65
CA ARG A 218 -4.42 -10.99 -15.95
C ARG A 218 -3.87 -11.64 -14.69
N ALA A 219 -3.17 -12.75 -14.85
CA ALA A 219 -2.38 -13.35 -13.79
C ALA A 219 -1.14 -12.47 -13.54
N VAL A 220 -0.77 -12.30 -12.26
CA VAL A 220 0.48 -11.64 -11.85
C VAL A 220 1.62 -12.66 -11.88
N ILE A 221 1.32 -13.90 -11.52
CA ILE A 221 2.22 -15.05 -11.66
C ILE A 221 1.52 -16.07 -12.55
N ASP A 222 2.20 -16.55 -13.59
CA ASP A 222 1.63 -17.46 -14.57
C ASP A 222 2.58 -18.63 -14.80
N ASP A 223 2.14 -19.84 -14.44
CA ASP A 223 2.80 -21.14 -14.60
C ASP A 223 4.26 -21.19 -14.07
N LEU A 224 4.53 -20.57 -12.91
CA LEU A 224 5.85 -20.52 -12.30
C LEU A 224 6.19 -21.85 -11.61
N SER A 225 7.36 -22.44 -11.93
CA SER A 225 7.88 -23.64 -11.30
C SER A 225 9.36 -23.47 -10.95
N PHE A 226 9.74 -23.75 -9.69
CA PHE A 226 11.13 -23.69 -9.23
C PHE A 226 11.35 -24.49 -7.95
N THR A 227 12.63 -24.68 -7.61
CA THR A 227 13.06 -25.31 -6.35
C THR A 227 14.19 -24.52 -5.70
N ILE A 228 14.27 -24.57 -4.36
CA ILE A 228 15.40 -24.04 -3.58
C ILE A 228 15.91 -25.19 -2.71
N ALA A 229 17.23 -25.42 -2.72
CA ALA A 229 17.87 -26.46 -1.93
C ALA A 229 17.98 -26.06 -0.46
N ARG A 230 18.12 -27.03 0.44
CA ARG A 230 18.34 -26.77 1.87
C ARG A 230 19.71 -26.10 2.09
N GLY A 231 19.74 -25.00 2.85
CA GLY A 231 20.95 -24.24 3.15
C GLY A 231 21.38 -23.29 2.00
N GLU A 232 20.66 -23.24 0.89
CA GLU A 232 20.92 -22.33 -0.22
C GLU A 232 20.45 -20.91 0.10
N THR A 233 21.26 -19.91 -0.24
CA THR A 233 20.87 -18.50 -0.22
C THR A 233 20.56 -18.03 -1.63
N VAL A 234 19.31 -17.67 -1.89
CA VAL A 234 18.83 -17.21 -3.21
C VAL A 234 18.43 -15.75 -3.14
N ALA A 235 18.96 -14.93 -4.04
CA ALA A 235 18.49 -13.56 -4.24
C ALA A 235 17.52 -13.49 -5.42
N LEU A 236 16.31 -13.00 -5.15
CA LEU A 236 15.25 -12.81 -6.14
C LEU A 236 15.17 -11.34 -6.53
N MET A 237 15.52 -11.04 -7.76
CA MET A 237 15.45 -9.72 -8.36
C MET A 237 14.25 -9.58 -9.30
N GLY A 238 13.91 -8.36 -9.70
CA GLY A 238 12.87 -8.07 -10.69
C GLY A 238 12.25 -6.71 -10.51
N VAL A 239 11.66 -6.19 -11.57
CA VAL A 239 11.00 -4.89 -11.57
C VAL A 239 9.83 -4.84 -10.59
N ASN A 240 9.46 -3.64 -10.17
CA ASN A 240 8.30 -3.44 -9.32
C ASN A 240 7.03 -3.94 -10.04
N GLY A 241 6.13 -4.61 -9.29
CA GLY A 241 4.92 -5.22 -9.86
C GLY A 241 5.12 -6.60 -10.52
N SER A 242 6.34 -7.16 -10.59
CA SER A 242 6.58 -8.51 -11.15
C SER A 242 6.01 -9.66 -10.32
N GLY A 243 5.48 -9.39 -9.12
CA GLY A 243 4.87 -10.40 -8.26
C GLY A 243 5.78 -11.01 -7.19
N LYS A 244 6.96 -10.43 -6.91
CA LYS A 244 7.91 -10.92 -5.88
C LYS A 244 7.26 -11.06 -4.51
N SER A 245 6.72 -9.98 -3.95
CA SER A 245 6.06 -9.98 -2.64
C SER A 245 4.79 -10.86 -2.63
N THR A 246 4.09 -10.98 -3.77
CA THR A 246 2.96 -11.90 -3.93
C THR A 246 3.41 -13.35 -3.83
N LEU A 247 4.54 -13.71 -4.45
CA LEU A 247 5.14 -15.05 -4.35
C LEU A 247 5.50 -15.37 -2.90
N VAL A 248 6.19 -14.47 -2.23
CA VAL A 248 6.59 -14.63 -0.82
C VAL A 248 5.36 -14.82 0.09
N ARG A 249 4.32 -14.02 -0.07
CA ARG A 249 3.06 -14.18 0.69
C ARG A 249 2.42 -15.55 0.49
N MET A 250 2.53 -16.14 -0.71
CA MET A 250 2.06 -17.50 -0.97
C MET A 250 2.97 -18.56 -0.34
N LEU A 251 4.30 -18.40 -0.36
CA LEU A 251 5.24 -19.29 0.32
C LEU A 251 4.99 -19.32 1.84
N CYS A 252 4.64 -18.20 2.43
CA CYS A 252 4.29 -18.05 3.85
C CYS A 252 2.84 -18.44 4.19
N ALA A 253 2.05 -18.94 3.23
CA ALA A 253 0.63 -19.25 3.39
C ALA A 253 -0.26 -18.07 3.84
N LEU A 254 0.15 -16.83 3.58
CA LEU A 254 -0.62 -15.61 3.83
C LEU A 254 -1.64 -15.35 2.71
N THR A 255 -1.38 -15.90 1.52
CA THR A 255 -2.27 -15.78 0.36
C THR A 255 -2.35 -17.15 -0.34
N ALA A 256 -3.56 -17.55 -0.73
CA ALA A 256 -3.76 -18.82 -1.45
C ALA A 256 -3.58 -18.60 -2.96
N PRO A 257 -2.84 -19.50 -3.67
CA PRO A 257 -2.70 -19.42 -5.12
C PRO A 257 -4.02 -19.72 -5.85
N THR A 258 -4.11 -19.25 -7.09
CA THR A 258 -5.26 -19.54 -7.97
C THR A 258 -5.15 -20.95 -8.55
N ALA A 259 -3.92 -21.39 -8.89
CA ALA A 259 -3.61 -22.74 -9.36
C ALA A 259 -2.18 -23.12 -9.00
N GLY A 260 -1.83 -24.40 -9.10
CA GLY A 260 -0.50 -24.92 -8.80
C GLY A 260 -0.35 -25.50 -7.40
N SER A 261 0.86 -25.88 -7.02
CA SER A 261 1.18 -26.43 -5.71
C SER A 261 2.44 -25.79 -5.13
N ILE A 262 2.45 -25.67 -3.80
CA ILE A 262 3.57 -25.13 -3.02
C ILE A 262 3.82 -26.08 -1.85
N GLU A 263 5.08 -26.45 -1.67
CA GLU A 263 5.58 -27.18 -0.51
C GLU A 263 6.80 -26.45 0.06
N VAL A 264 6.80 -26.21 1.37
CA VAL A 264 7.92 -25.54 2.06
C VAL A 264 8.25 -26.34 3.32
N ALA A 265 9.50 -26.68 3.50
CA ALA A 265 10.01 -27.51 4.62
C ALA A 265 9.20 -28.80 4.82
N GLY A 266 8.81 -29.47 3.73
CA GLY A 266 7.99 -30.69 3.75
C GLY A 266 6.52 -30.46 4.11
N VAL A 267 6.09 -29.20 4.28
CA VAL A 267 4.70 -28.85 4.58
C VAL A 267 3.99 -28.41 3.29
N PRO A 268 2.89 -29.07 2.87
CA PRO A 268 2.10 -28.62 1.73
C PRO A 268 1.32 -27.35 2.08
N VAL A 269 1.76 -26.22 1.54
CA VAL A 269 1.11 -24.90 1.69
C VAL A 269 -0.13 -24.82 0.81
N ALA A 270 -0.01 -25.31 -0.42
CA ALA A 270 -1.13 -25.42 -1.35
C ALA A 270 -0.96 -26.70 -2.19
N SER A 271 -2.02 -27.46 -2.35
CA SER A 271 -1.99 -28.70 -3.13
C SER A 271 -3.13 -28.73 -4.13
N THR A 272 -2.82 -28.99 -5.40
CA THR A 272 -3.82 -29.35 -6.40
C THR A 272 -4.34 -30.75 -6.11
N GLY A 273 -5.66 -30.87 -5.90
CA GLY A 273 -6.30 -32.18 -5.79
C GLY A 273 -6.07 -33.00 -7.07
N LYS A 274 -6.23 -34.35 -6.98
CA LYS A 274 -5.98 -35.35 -8.05
C LYS A 274 -6.76 -35.12 -9.38
N ARG A 275 -7.50 -34.04 -9.54
CA ARG A 275 -8.29 -33.67 -10.72
C ARG A 275 -7.80 -32.32 -11.31
N GLY A 276 -6.89 -32.40 -12.27
CA GLY A 276 -6.65 -31.42 -13.34
C GLY A 276 -6.25 -29.99 -12.97
N ARG A 277 -5.60 -29.32 -13.91
CA ARG A 277 -5.04 -27.93 -13.86
C ARG A 277 -6.01 -26.80 -13.45
N ASN A 278 -7.33 -27.03 -13.40
CA ASN A 278 -8.36 -25.97 -13.20
C ASN A 278 -9.14 -26.05 -11.87
N VAL A 279 -8.66 -26.81 -10.89
CA VAL A 279 -9.31 -26.91 -9.57
C VAL A 279 -8.56 -25.98 -8.59
N ARG A 280 -9.30 -25.13 -7.87
CA ARG A 280 -8.71 -24.27 -6.83
C ARG A 280 -7.89 -25.13 -5.85
N PRO A 281 -6.62 -24.79 -5.59
CA PRO A 281 -5.77 -25.56 -4.68
C PRO A 281 -6.37 -25.56 -3.28
N LYS A 282 -6.24 -26.71 -2.59
CA LYS A 282 -6.60 -26.79 -1.18
C LYS A 282 -5.51 -26.13 -0.36
N SER A 283 -5.85 -25.06 0.35
CA SER A 283 -4.96 -24.35 1.28
C SER A 283 -4.63 -25.22 2.49
N ALA A 284 -3.48 -24.93 3.11
CA ALA A 284 -3.02 -25.59 4.33
C ALA A 284 -4.08 -25.51 5.45
N ASN A 285 -4.25 -26.62 6.16
CA ASN A 285 -5.11 -26.67 7.34
C ASN A 285 -4.40 -26.07 8.58
N ARG A 286 -5.14 -25.89 9.70
CA ARG A 286 -4.60 -25.26 10.93
C ARG A 286 -3.33 -25.96 11.46
N LYS A 287 -3.25 -27.29 11.37
CA LYS A 287 -2.06 -28.04 11.83
C LYS A 287 -0.87 -27.79 10.92
N GLN A 288 -1.11 -27.79 9.60
CA GLN A 288 -0.09 -27.49 8.60
C GLN A 288 0.42 -26.06 8.71
N LEU A 289 -0.49 -25.08 8.93
CA LEU A 289 -0.11 -23.70 9.19
C LEU A 289 0.75 -23.56 10.45
N ALA A 290 0.37 -24.20 11.55
CA ALA A 290 1.17 -24.19 12.78
C ALA A 290 2.54 -24.84 12.59
N GLN A 291 2.64 -25.89 11.79
CA GLN A 291 3.90 -26.53 11.43
C GLN A 291 4.74 -25.62 10.54
N LEU A 292 4.16 -25.03 9.48
CA LEU A 292 4.87 -24.11 8.57
C LEU A 292 5.52 -22.97 9.32
N ARG A 293 4.79 -22.34 10.26
CA ARG A 293 5.25 -21.18 11.04
C ARG A 293 6.37 -21.47 12.04
N ARG A 294 6.65 -22.77 12.29
CA ARG A 294 7.83 -23.17 13.06
C ARG A 294 9.09 -23.23 12.19
N HIS A 295 8.91 -23.44 10.88
CA HIS A 295 10.01 -23.66 9.94
C HIS A 295 10.29 -22.43 9.07
N VAL A 296 9.33 -21.53 8.90
CA VAL A 296 9.44 -20.38 7.99
C VAL A 296 9.36 -19.07 8.77
N GLY A 297 10.41 -18.28 8.69
CA GLY A 297 10.44 -16.89 9.15
C GLY A 297 10.25 -15.93 7.97
N TYR A 298 9.45 -14.89 8.15
CA TYR A 298 9.22 -13.87 7.13
C TYR A 298 9.46 -12.47 7.68
N VAL A 299 10.38 -11.76 7.07
CA VAL A 299 10.65 -10.33 7.29
C VAL A 299 10.04 -9.57 6.12
N MET A 300 9.04 -8.76 6.40
CA MET A 300 8.32 -7.96 5.39
C MET A 300 9.15 -6.77 4.92
N GLN A 301 8.74 -6.14 3.81
CA GLN A 301 9.38 -4.95 3.23
C GLN A 301 9.45 -3.77 4.21
N HIS A 302 8.41 -3.59 5.06
CA HIS A 302 8.37 -2.63 6.16
C HIS A 302 8.32 -3.37 7.50
N PRO A 303 9.47 -3.93 7.98
CA PRO A 303 9.45 -4.76 9.17
C PRO A 303 9.14 -3.97 10.44
N GLU A 304 9.34 -2.65 10.46
CA GLU A 304 8.95 -1.74 11.53
C GLU A 304 7.44 -1.78 11.82
N HIS A 305 6.60 -2.04 10.82
CA HIS A 305 5.15 -2.23 11.00
C HIS A 305 4.78 -3.56 11.66
N GLN A 306 5.76 -4.46 11.87
CA GLN A 306 5.52 -5.75 12.56
C GLN A 306 5.61 -5.65 14.09
N LEU A 307 6.12 -4.53 14.62
CA LEU A 307 6.32 -4.32 16.04
C LEU A 307 5.02 -3.89 16.71
N PHE A 308 4.70 -4.50 17.87
CA PHE A 308 3.43 -4.26 18.53
C PHE A 308 3.47 -4.37 20.07
N ALA A 309 4.57 -4.84 20.67
CA ALA A 309 4.68 -4.98 22.11
C ALA A 309 5.20 -3.70 22.78
N ASP A 310 5.10 -3.64 24.11
CA ASP A 310 5.54 -2.48 24.89
C ASP A 310 7.06 -2.36 24.95
N THR A 311 7.79 -3.49 24.90
CA THR A 311 9.25 -3.53 24.85
C THR A 311 9.75 -4.39 23.69
N VAL A 312 11.00 -4.13 23.25
CA VAL A 312 11.65 -4.94 22.21
C VAL A 312 11.78 -6.40 22.65
N ALA A 313 12.13 -6.66 23.90
CA ALA A 313 12.25 -8.02 24.43
C ALA A 313 10.91 -8.78 24.36
N GLU A 314 9.80 -8.13 24.71
CA GLU A 314 8.47 -8.74 24.62
C GLU A 314 8.04 -9.01 23.19
N ASP A 315 8.34 -8.11 22.25
CA ASP A 315 8.05 -8.31 20.83
C ASP A 315 8.83 -9.50 20.28
N VAL A 316 10.11 -9.61 20.59
CA VAL A 316 10.96 -10.73 20.18
C VAL A 316 10.53 -12.05 20.83
N ALA A 317 10.05 -12.03 22.07
CA ALA A 317 9.54 -13.20 22.79
C ALA A 317 8.22 -13.76 22.23
N TYR A 318 7.47 -12.97 21.49
CA TYR A 318 6.12 -13.34 21.01
C TYR A 318 6.11 -14.62 20.16
N GLY A 319 7.02 -14.73 19.22
CA GLY A 319 7.12 -15.92 18.35
C GLY A 319 7.45 -17.19 19.12
N PRO A 320 8.55 -17.23 19.90
CA PRO A 320 8.92 -18.38 20.75
C PRO A 320 7.82 -18.80 21.72
N ARG A 321 7.11 -17.86 22.34
CA ARG A 321 5.95 -18.19 23.19
C ARG A 321 4.82 -18.85 22.43
N ASN A 322 4.53 -18.40 21.19
CA ASN A 322 3.52 -19.03 20.34
C ASN A 322 3.93 -20.43 19.86
N GLN A 323 5.24 -20.72 19.82
CA GLN A 323 5.75 -22.07 19.56
C GLN A 323 5.56 -23.01 20.75
N GLY A 324 5.23 -22.47 21.94
CA GLY A 324 4.99 -23.22 23.17
C GLY A 324 6.26 -23.57 23.95
N LEU A 325 7.32 -22.77 23.77
CA LEU A 325 8.59 -22.91 24.51
C LEU A 325 8.43 -22.46 25.97
N GLY A 326 9.26 -23.00 26.87
CA GLY A 326 9.32 -22.58 28.27
C GLY A 326 9.95 -21.18 28.40
N GLU A 327 9.58 -20.40 29.44
CA GLU A 327 10.05 -19.02 29.59
C GLU A 327 11.58 -18.87 29.65
N THR A 328 12.30 -19.85 30.20
CA THR A 328 13.78 -19.87 30.19
C THR A 328 14.34 -19.96 28.77
N GLU A 329 13.80 -20.86 27.95
CA GLU A 329 14.21 -21.02 26.55
C GLU A 329 13.79 -19.78 25.72
N VAL A 330 12.64 -19.20 26.01
CA VAL A 330 12.20 -17.94 25.39
C VAL A 330 13.20 -16.82 25.68
N ALA A 331 13.62 -16.67 26.96
CA ALA A 331 14.59 -15.65 27.36
C ALA A 331 15.96 -15.85 26.69
N ASP A 332 16.43 -17.10 26.55
CA ASP A 332 17.69 -17.43 25.86
C ASP A 332 17.60 -17.09 24.36
N ARG A 333 16.47 -17.42 23.68
CA ARG A 333 16.23 -17.10 22.28
C ARG A 333 16.19 -15.59 22.04
N VAL A 334 15.52 -14.84 22.93
CA VAL A 334 15.44 -13.37 22.87
C VAL A 334 16.85 -12.79 22.96
N ARG A 335 17.62 -13.21 23.99
CA ARG A 335 18.98 -12.71 24.19
C ARG A 335 19.86 -13.01 22.96
N GLU A 336 19.91 -14.27 22.50
CA GLU A 336 20.72 -14.66 21.33
C GLU A 336 20.35 -13.82 20.09
N SER A 337 19.06 -13.62 19.82
CA SER A 337 18.61 -12.88 18.64
C SER A 337 18.97 -11.40 18.70
N LEU A 338 18.88 -10.78 19.88
CA LEU A 338 19.27 -9.39 20.08
C LEU A 338 20.79 -9.18 20.03
N GLU A 339 21.57 -10.14 20.54
CA GLU A 339 23.03 -10.14 20.47
C GLU A 339 23.54 -10.31 19.04
N LEU A 340 22.93 -11.21 18.24
CA LEU A 340 23.28 -11.40 16.81
C LEU A 340 23.16 -10.11 16.00
N LEU A 341 22.27 -9.22 16.39
CA LEU A 341 22.04 -7.93 15.72
C LEU A 341 22.66 -6.73 16.44
N HIS A 342 23.40 -6.99 17.53
CA HIS A 342 24.05 -5.97 18.38
C HIS A 342 23.07 -4.91 18.94
N ILE A 343 21.83 -5.31 19.24
CA ILE A 343 20.77 -4.46 19.80
C ILE A 343 20.31 -4.89 21.20
N GLY A 344 21.09 -5.70 21.92
CA GLY A 344 20.77 -6.13 23.29
C GLY A 344 20.52 -4.99 24.27
N HIS A 345 21.20 -3.85 24.09
CA HIS A 345 21.02 -2.64 24.89
C HIS A 345 19.66 -1.94 24.68
N LEU A 346 18.86 -2.37 23.70
CA LEU A 346 17.53 -1.83 23.39
C LEU A 346 16.40 -2.72 23.94
N ALA A 347 16.71 -3.85 24.60
CA ALA A 347 15.75 -4.87 25.02
C ALA A 347 14.56 -4.30 25.82
N ASP A 348 14.83 -3.38 26.75
CA ASP A 348 13.81 -2.80 27.64
C ASP A 348 13.18 -1.51 27.09
N ARG A 349 13.60 -1.06 25.90
CA ARG A 349 13.02 0.13 25.27
C ARG A 349 11.73 -0.21 24.53
N SER A 350 10.86 0.80 24.43
CA SER A 350 9.70 0.72 23.57
C SER A 350 10.15 0.67 22.10
N PRO A 351 9.64 -0.27 21.27
CA PRO A 351 9.95 -0.29 19.87
C PRO A 351 9.57 1.02 19.14
N PHE A 352 8.59 1.74 19.66
CA PHE A 352 8.09 2.97 19.05
C PHE A 352 8.99 4.19 19.28
N ASP A 353 9.92 4.11 20.25
CA ASP A 353 10.92 5.16 20.57
C ASP A 353 12.25 4.95 19.82
N LEU A 354 12.35 3.92 19.00
CA LEU A 354 13.56 3.58 18.26
C LEU A 354 13.61 4.30 16.91
N SER A 355 14.84 4.52 16.39
CA SER A 355 15.00 4.95 15.00
C SER A 355 14.51 3.88 14.03
N GLY A 356 14.12 4.26 12.80
CA GLY A 356 13.60 3.32 11.79
C GLY A 356 14.54 2.13 11.55
N GLY A 357 15.86 2.37 11.47
CA GLY A 357 16.86 1.30 11.36
C GLY A 357 16.90 0.37 12.58
N GLN A 358 16.78 0.90 13.81
CA GLN A 358 16.70 0.09 15.03
C GLN A 358 15.39 -0.70 15.11
N GLN A 359 14.26 -0.11 14.70
CA GLN A 359 12.97 -0.81 14.61
C GLN A 359 13.06 -2.00 13.65
N ARG A 360 13.71 -1.81 12.49
CA ARG A 360 13.91 -2.86 11.50
C ARG A 360 14.76 -4.00 12.07
N LEU A 361 15.85 -3.71 12.76
CA LEU A 361 16.67 -4.73 13.43
C LEU A 361 15.89 -5.47 14.52
N ALA A 362 15.07 -4.78 15.32
CA ALA A 362 14.21 -5.39 16.33
C ALA A 362 13.17 -6.35 15.71
N ALA A 363 12.55 -5.95 14.61
CA ALA A 363 11.60 -6.81 13.89
C ALA A 363 12.26 -8.06 13.30
N ILE A 364 13.49 -7.94 12.76
CA ILE A 364 14.30 -9.07 12.31
C ILE A 364 14.62 -9.99 13.47
N ALA A 365 15.04 -9.45 14.64
CA ALA A 365 15.28 -10.25 15.85
C ALA A 365 14.06 -11.10 16.24
N GLY A 366 12.85 -10.52 16.17
CA GLY A 366 11.60 -11.23 16.47
C GLY A 366 11.30 -12.41 15.53
N VAL A 367 11.75 -12.34 14.29
CA VAL A 367 11.64 -13.47 13.34
C VAL A 367 12.74 -14.51 13.61
N LEU A 368 13.96 -14.10 13.89
CA LEU A 368 15.10 -14.98 14.18
C LEU A 368 14.92 -15.76 15.47
N ALA A 369 14.29 -15.19 16.49
CA ALA A 369 14.01 -15.85 17.75
C ALA A 369 13.14 -17.11 17.58
N CYS A 370 12.35 -17.19 16.48
CA CYS A 370 11.60 -18.39 16.11
C CYS A 370 12.49 -19.53 15.62
N ASN A 371 13.79 -19.31 15.35
CA ASN A 371 14.78 -20.24 14.81
C ASN A 371 14.27 -20.98 13.56
N PRO A 372 13.98 -20.27 12.45
CA PRO A 372 13.41 -20.86 11.25
C PRO A 372 14.44 -21.66 10.43
N ASP A 373 14.00 -22.73 9.74
CA ASP A 373 14.81 -23.44 8.75
C ASP A 373 14.91 -22.68 7.42
N VAL A 374 13.88 -21.89 7.13
CA VAL A 374 13.77 -21.03 5.93
C VAL A 374 13.50 -19.61 6.38
N LEU A 375 14.36 -18.69 6.00
CA LEU A 375 14.18 -17.24 6.24
C LEU A 375 13.90 -16.56 4.91
N ILE A 376 12.80 -15.83 4.84
CA ILE A 376 12.42 -15.03 3.68
C ILE A 376 12.47 -13.56 4.09
N MET A 377 13.21 -12.75 3.33
CA MET A 377 13.40 -11.33 3.62
C MET A 377 13.05 -10.50 2.38
N ASP A 378 12.13 -9.55 2.55
CA ASP A 378 11.70 -8.65 1.48
C ASP A 378 12.36 -7.28 1.69
N GLU A 379 13.35 -6.95 0.87
CA GLU A 379 14.16 -5.72 0.89
C GLU A 379 14.74 -5.38 2.29
N PRO A 380 15.51 -6.30 2.93
CA PRO A 380 15.92 -6.13 4.32
C PRO A 380 16.87 -4.95 4.56
N THR A 381 17.57 -4.50 3.54
CA THR A 381 18.61 -3.43 3.62
C THR A 381 18.14 -2.09 3.07
N ALA A 382 16.93 -2.01 2.51
CA ALA A 382 16.39 -0.77 1.98
C ALA A 382 16.33 0.32 3.07
N SER A 383 16.72 1.54 2.74
CA SER A 383 16.73 2.71 3.66
C SER A 383 17.58 2.53 4.94
N LEU A 384 18.57 1.64 4.93
CA LEU A 384 19.54 1.47 6.01
C LEU A 384 20.85 2.21 5.70
N ASP A 385 21.44 2.79 6.74
CA ASP A 385 22.81 3.31 6.65
C ASP A 385 23.84 2.20 6.40
N ALA A 386 25.05 2.57 6.01
CA ALA A 386 26.12 1.63 5.69
C ALA A 386 26.45 0.68 6.86
N GLN A 387 26.37 1.17 8.12
CA GLN A 387 26.66 0.36 9.30
C GLN A 387 25.56 -0.70 9.54
N ALA A 388 24.30 -0.32 9.41
CA ALA A 388 23.18 -1.25 9.54
C ALA A 388 23.16 -2.27 8.39
N LYS A 389 23.46 -1.87 7.15
CA LYS A 389 23.63 -2.79 6.00
C LYS A 389 24.71 -3.83 6.30
N LYS A 390 25.89 -3.41 6.81
CA LYS A 390 26.98 -4.31 7.17
C LYS A 390 26.54 -5.35 8.21
N ARG A 391 25.78 -4.95 9.24
CA ARG A 391 25.23 -5.87 10.25
C ARG A 391 24.30 -6.92 9.65
N ILE A 392 23.44 -6.52 8.70
CA ILE A 392 22.56 -7.46 8.01
C ILE A 392 23.38 -8.45 7.16
N HIS A 393 24.41 -7.98 6.46
CA HIS A 393 25.30 -8.87 5.67
C HIS A 393 26.04 -9.87 6.57
N GLU A 394 26.55 -9.45 7.72
CA GLU A 394 27.19 -10.33 8.71
C GLU A 394 26.22 -11.36 9.28
N LEU A 395 24.97 -10.92 9.59
CA LEU A 395 23.89 -11.81 9.98
C LEU A 395 23.64 -12.88 8.91
N LEU A 396 23.47 -12.49 7.65
CA LEU A 396 23.18 -13.43 6.55
C LEU A 396 24.29 -14.45 6.34
N ARG A 397 25.58 -14.04 6.46
CA ARG A 397 26.71 -14.95 6.43
C ARG A 397 26.68 -15.92 7.62
N THR A 398 26.33 -15.45 8.80
CA THR A 398 26.19 -16.28 10.01
C THR A 398 25.06 -17.31 9.84
N LEU A 399 23.89 -16.90 9.34
CA LEU A 399 22.76 -17.80 9.09
C LEU A 399 23.10 -18.86 8.03
N LYS A 400 23.80 -18.48 6.97
CA LYS A 400 24.30 -19.39 5.95
C LYS A 400 25.25 -20.44 6.54
N SER A 401 26.20 -20.04 7.41
CA SER A 401 27.10 -20.96 8.08
C SER A 401 26.38 -21.93 9.03
N ARG A 402 25.21 -21.54 9.56
CA ARG A 402 24.32 -22.39 10.37
C ARG A 402 23.41 -23.30 9.53
N GLY A 403 23.49 -23.23 8.19
CA GLY A 403 22.68 -24.06 7.27
C GLY A 403 21.22 -23.61 7.12
N VAL A 404 20.89 -22.38 7.50
CA VAL A 404 19.57 -21.78 7.27
C VAL A 404 19.42 -21.48 5.79
N THR A 405 18.29 -21.86 5.19
CA THR A 405 17.95 -21.50 3.81
C THR A 405 17.43 -20.06 3.76
N VAL A 406 17.95 -19.23 2.88
CA VAL A 406 17.56 -17.83 2.82
C VAL A 406 17.05 -17.46 1.44
N LEU A 407 15.89 -16.83 1.36
CA LEU A 407 15.36 -16.20 0.15
C LEU A 407 15.28 -14.69 0.39
N ILE A 408 16.11 -13.92 -0.35
CA ILE A 408 16.17 -12.46 -0.23
C ILE A 408 15.54 -11.86 -1.48
N ILE A 409 14.64 -10.92 -1.32
CA ILE A 409 14.21 -10.02 -2.38
C ILE A 409 15.04 -8.75 -2.24
N THR A 410 15.72 -8.37 -3.30
CA THR A 410 16.46 -7.10 -3.39
C THR A 410 16.44 -6.56 -4.80
N HIS A 411 16.59 -5.27 -4.94
CA HIS A 411 16.80 -4.60 -6.22
C HIS A 411 18.27 -4.17 -6.42
N ASP A 412 19.10 -4.31 -5.40
CA ASP A 412 20.53 -4.03 -5.41
C ASP A 412 21.29 -5.27 -5.91
N ARG A 413 21.89 -5.15 -7.11
CA ARG A 413 22.61 -6.26 -7.76
C ARG A 413 23.91 -6.58 -7.06
N GLU A 414 24.64 -5.56 -6.63
CA GLU A 414 25.93 -5.74 -5.94
C GLU A 414 25.71 -6.46 -4.62
N GLU A 415 24.69 -6.08 -3.86
CA GLU A 415 24.28 -6.76 -2.64
C GLU A 415 23.91 -8.22 -2.92
N ALA A 416 23.08 -8.49 -3.94
CA ALA A 416 22.67 -9.84 -4.31
C ALA A 416 23.87 -10.75 -4.62
N GLU A 417 24.82 -10.27 -5.41
CA GLU A 417 26.04 -11.01 -5.83
C GLU A 417 27.00 -11.26 -4.63
N GLN A 418 27.02 -10.38 -3.63
CA GLN A 418 27.88 -10.55 -2.44
C GLN A 418 27.35 -11.57 -1.44
N ILE A 419 26.03 -11.80 -1.40
CA ILE A 419 25.37 -12.56 -0.31
C ILE A 419 24.85 -13.90 -0.79
N ALA A 420 24.29 -13.95 -2.01
CA ALA A 420 23.56 -15.12 -2.51
C ALA A 420 24.49 -16.14 -3.22
N ASP A 421 24.11 -17.42 -3.07
CA ASP A 421 24.70 -18.50 -3.88
C ASP A 421 24.18 -18.47 -5.31
N ARG A 422 22.93 -17.99 -5.47
CA ARG A 422 22.26 -17.89 -6.76
C ARG A 422 21.43 -16.61 -6.81
N VAL A 423 21.66 -15.81 -7.84
CA VAL A 423 20.87 -14.62 -8.15
C VAL A 423 19.95 -14.97 -9.33
N VAL A 424 18.65 -14.77 -9.14
CA VAL A 424 17.61 -15.10 -10.13
C VAL A 424 16.65 -13.95 -10.34
N ARG A 425 16.04 -13.89 -11.52
CA ARG A 425 15.06 -12.87 -11.86
C ARG A 425 13.64 -13.45 -11.87
N MET A 426 12.70 -12.69 -11.30
CA MET A 426 11.28 -13.03 -11.39
C MET A 426 10.81 -12.88 -12.86
N PRO A 427 10.22 -13.93 -13.48
CA PRO A 427 9.68 -13.82 -14.81
C PRO A 427 8.51 -12.83 -14.86
N ILE A 428 8.49 -11.97 -15.88
CA ILE A 428 7.35 -11.08 -16.12
C ILE A 428 6.31 -11.90 -16.90
N ALA A 429 5.06 -11.91 -16.41
CA ALA A 429 3.98 -12.57 -17.13
C ALA A 429 3.84 -11.93 -18.55
N ALA A 430 4.02 -12.75 -19.59
CA ALA A 430 4.12 -12.29 -20.97
C ALA A 430 2.89 -11.49 -21.42
N PRO A 431 3.07 -10.39 -22.18
CA PRO A 431 1.97 -9.71 -22.84
C PRO A 431 1.38 -10.65 -23.91
N ALA A 432 0.09 -10.91 -23.87
CA ALA A 432 -0.58 -11.63 -24.94
C ALA A 432 -0.50 -10.82 -26.24
N SER A 433 0.16 -11.40 -27.28
CA SER A 433 0.34 -10.94 -28.67
C SER A 433 1.31 -9.78 -28.93
N GLY A 434 2.38 -10.14 -29.62
CA GLY A 434 3.39 -9.48 -30.42
C GLY A 434 3.24 -7.98 -30.75
N GLY A 435 3.77 -7.11 -29.86
CA GLY A 435 4.12 -5.74 -30.19
C GLY A 435 5.44 -5.41 -29.51
N PRO A 436 6.25 -4.45 -30.01
CA PRO A 436 7.53 -4.13 -29.45
C PRO A 436 7.37 -3.68 -28.00
N VAL A 437 8.16 -4.29 -27.11
CA VAL A 437 8.20 -3.99 -25.67
C VAL A 437 8.88 -2.64 -25.48
N THR A 438 8.15 -1.56 -25.63
CA THR A 438 8.43 -0.37 -24.85
C THR A 438 7.98 -0.72 -23.44
N ALA A 439 8.92 -0.71 -22.49
CA ALA A 439 8.68 -0.99 -21.08
C ALA A 439 7.80 0.09 -20.44
N THR A 440 6.57 0.15 -20.86
CA THR A 440 5.49 0.75 -20.10
C THR A 440 5.05 -0.33 -19.12
N VAL A 441 5.52 -0.21 -17.88
CA VAL A 441 4.95 -0.91 -16.72
C VAL A 441 3.45 -0.66 -16.76
N THR A 442 2.71 -1.58 -17.37
CA THR A 442 1.27 -1.61 -17.24
C THR A 442 1.03 -2.20 -15.85
N GLU A 443 1.00 -1.31 -14.85
CA GLU A 443 0.28 -1.59 -13.60
C GLU A 443 -1.02 -2.32 -13.93
N PRO A 444 -1.54 -3.15 -12.98
CA PRO A 444 -2.85 -3.75 -13.17
C PRO A 444 -3.77 -2.60 -13.55
N ALA A 445 -4.16 -2.56 -14.81
CA ALA A 445 -5.11 -1.59 -15.27
C ALA A 445 -6.32 -1.77 -14.35
N VAL A 446 -6.37 -0.98 -13.30
CA VAL A 446 -7.64 -0.57 -12.72
C VAL A 446 -8.41 -0.18 -13.96
N SER A 447 -9.39 -1.00 -14.33
CA SER A 447 -10.09 -0.90 -15.58
C SER A 447 -10.22 0.58 -15.91
N SER A 448 -9.50 1.03 -16.91
CA SER A 448 -9.64 2.34 -17.52
C SER A 448 -10.90 2.36 -18.40
N ASN A 449 -11.97 1.75 -17.92
CA ASN A 449 -13.27 2.33 -17.97
C ASN A 449 -13.16 3.49 -16.98
N GLY A 450 -12.50 4.55 -17.36
CA GLY A 450 -12.70 5.86 -16.80
C GLY A 450 -14.22 6.01 -16.68
N PRO A 451 -14.76 6.58 -15.61
CA PRO A 451 -16.18 6.51 -15.28
C PRO A 451 -16.95 6.78 -16.56
N ALA A 452 -17.66 5.76 -17.04
CA ALA A 452 -18.41 5.89 -18.28
C ALA A 452 -19.18 7.18 -18.11
N HIS A 453 -18.93 8.19 -18.97
CA HIS A 453 -19.45 9.54 -18.81
C HIS A 453 -20.97 9.49 -18.91
N SER A 454 -21.62 8.90 -17.90
CA SER A 454 -23.07 8.84 -17.79
C SER A 454 -23.58 10.20 -17.32
N VAL A 455 -24.85 10.46 -17.60
CA VAL A 455 -25.52 11.69 -17.16
C VAL A 455 -25.38 11.84 -15.64
N ILE A 456 -25.51 10.76 -14.88
CA ILE A 456 -25.42 10.77 -13.39
C ILE A 456 -24.02 11.12 -12.90
N HIS A 457 -22.95 10.66 -13.56
CA HIS A 457 -21.58 11.02 -13.18
C HIS A 457 -21.30 12.53 -13.32
N ARG A 458 -21.96 13.19 -14.26
CA ARG A 458 -21.79 14.62 -14.58
C ARG A 458 -22.67 15.57 -13.76
N LEU A 459 -23.51 15.06 -12.87
CA LEU A 459 -24.36 15.88 -12.00
C LEU A 459 -23.51 16.62 -10.94
N ASP A 460 -23.95 17.83 -10.58
CA ASP A 460 -23.37 18.56 -9.45
C ASP A 460 -23.48 17.69 -8.17
N PRO A 461 -22.37 17.45 -7.47
CA PRO A 461 -22.35 16.58 -6.28
C PRO A 461 -23.31 16.99 -5.17
N ARG A 462 -23.63 18.29 -5.02
CA ARG A 462 -24.59 18.81 -4.02
C ARG A 462 -26.01 18.36 -4.35
N VAL A 463 -26.44 18.61 -5.60
CA VAL A 463 -27.78 18.25 -6.07
C VAL A 463 -27.96 16.74 -6.05
N LYS A 464 -26.92 16.04 -6.44
CA LYS A 464 -26.88 14.57 -6.45
C LYS A 464 -27.00 14.01 -5.03
N MET A 465 -26.22 14.51 -4.07
CA MET A 465 -26.25 14.07 -2.67
C MET A 465 -27.64 14.29 -2.06
N VAL A 466 -28.18 15.50 -2.18
CA VAL A 466 -29.52 15.83 -1.67
C VAL A 466 -30.59 14.98 -2.36
N GLY A 467 -30.53 14.82 -3.69
CA GLY A 467 -31.48 14.06 -4.46
C GLY A 467 -31.49 12.56 -4.13
N PHE A 468 -30.31 11.93 -4.01
CA PHE A 468 -30.22 10.52 -3.61
C PHE A 468 -30.68 10.31 -2.16
N LEU A 469 -30.29 11.18 -1.22
CA LEU A 469 -30.76 11.11 0.16
C LEU A 469 -32.28 11.26 0.23
N ALA A 470 -32.86 12.23 -0.46
CA ALA A 470 -34.30 12.42 -0.52
C ALA A 470 -35.01 11.19 -1.13
N ALA A 471 -34.48 10.62 -2.21
CA ALA A 471 -35.00 9.39 -2.80
C ALA A 471 -34.93 8.20 -1.84
N MET A 472 -33.81 8.03 -1.13
CA MET A 472 -33.64 6.97 -0.14
C MET A 472 -34.63 7.13 1.03
N PHE A 473 -34.81 8.35 1.57
CA PHE A 473 -35.79 8.61 2.62
C PHE A 473 -37.22 8.37 2.15
N THR A 474 -37.55 8.73 0.90
CA THR A 474 -38.88 8.49 0.33
C THR A 474 -39.19 6.99 0.24
N MET A 475 -38.18 6.12 0.03
CA MET A 475 -38.40 4.67 0.04
C MET A 475 -38.95 4.15 1.38
N PHE A 476 -38.68 4.82 2.51
CA PHE A 476 -39.29 4.45 3.80
C PHE A 476 -40.80 4.75 3.89
N ALA A 477 -41.32 5.62 3.01
CA ALA A 477 -42.76 5.90 2.92
C ALA A 477 -43.53 4.89 2.06
N VAL A 478 -42.85 3.96 1.40
CA VAL A 478 -43.44 2.92 0.56
C VAL A 478 -44.16 1.90 1.45
N ASN A 479 -45.51 1.84 1.38
CA ASN A 479 -46.36 0.95 2.16
C ASN A 479 -47.25 0.06 1.30
N THR A 480 -47.35 0.31 0.00
CA THR A 480 -48.17 -0.45 -0.92
C THR A 480 -47.34 -1.16 -2.01
N PRO A 481 -47.84 -2.28 -2.57
CA PRO A 481 -47.16 -2.97 -3.66
C PRO A 481 -47.00 -2.09 -4.92
N THR A 482 -47.94 -1.17 -5.18
CA THR A 482 -47.89 -0.23 -6.29
C THR A 482 -46.76 0.78 -6.14
N GLN A 483 -46.59 1.37 -4.94
CA GLN A 483 -45.47 2.25 -4.60
C GLN A 483 -44.15 1.49 -4.72
N LEU A 484 -44.07 0.23 -4.27
CA LEU A 484 -42.88 -0.60 -4.41
C LEU A 484 -42.49 -0.83 -5.87
N ALA A 485 -43.49 -1.15 -6.74
CA ALA A 485 -43.25 -1.33 -8.16
C ALA A 485 -42.70 -0.06 -8.82
N LEU A 486 -43.21 1.12 -8.46
CA LEU A 486 -42.68 2.41 -8.90
C LEU A 486 -41.25 2.63 -8.42
N GLY A 487 -40.95 2.32 -7.15
CA GLY A 487 -39.60 2.41 -6.58
C GLY A 487 -38.59 1.51 -7.31
N ILE A 488 -38.99 0.27 -7.66
CA ILE A 488 -38.15 -0.64 -8.43
C ILE A 488 -37.90 -0.07 -9.84
N ALA A 489 -38.93 0.41 -10.52
CA ALA A 489 -38.83 0.97 -11.88
C ALA A 489 -37.86 2.16 -11.91
N ILE A 490 -37.96 3.08 -10.93
CA ILE A 490 -37.08 4.25 -10.85
C ILE A 490 -35.65 3.84 -10.49
N THR A 491 -35.47 2.91 -9.58
CA THR A 491 -34.13 2.42 -9.25
C THR A 491 -33.44 1.78 -10.46
N LEU A 492 -34.18 0.98 -11.24
CA LEU A 492 -33.69 0.42 -12.51
C LEU A 492 -33.37 1.51 -13.54
N ALA A 493 -34.21 2.54 -13.66
CA ALA A 493 -33.97 3.68 -14.53
C ALA A 493 -32.66 4.45 -14.10
N VAL A 494 -32.44 4.62 -12.80
CA VAL A 494 -31.21 5.26 -12.26
C VAL A 494 -29.99 4.40 -12.57
N ILE A 495 -30.03 3.08 -12.39
CA ILE A 495 -28.93 2.18 -12.74
C ILE A 495 -28.61 2.24 -14.23
N ALA A 496 -29.65 2.24 -15.08
CA ALA A 496 -29.52 2.36 -16.55
C ALA A 496 -28.92 3.73 -16.94
N ALA A 497 -29.39 4.84 -16.34
CA ALA A 497 -28.87 6.18 -16.56
C ALA A 497 -27.42 6.32 -16.08
N ALA A 498 -27.05 5.62 -14.99
CA ALA A 498 -25.68 5.54 -14.49
C ALA A 498 -24.77 4.65 -15.39
N ARG A 499 -25.34 3.88 -16.32
CA ARG A 499 -24.64 2.89 -17.16
C ARG A 499 -23.84 1.86 -16.33
N LEU A 500 -24.34 1.53 -15.15
CA LEU A 500 -23.74 0.53 -14.27
C LEU A 500 -24.20 -0.87 -14.65
N ASN A 501 -23.29 -1.86 -14.52
CA ASN A 501 -23.69 -3.25 -14.67
C ASN A 501 -24.53 -3.67 -13.45
N PRO A 502 -25.83 -4.05 -13.62
CA PRO A 502 -26.70 -4.39 -12.51
C PRO A 502 -26.19 -5.59 -11.70
N LEU A 503 -25.47 -6.53 -12.31
CA LEU A 503 -24.87 -7.66 -11.60
C LEU A 503 -23.79 -7.20 -10.61
N ARG A 504 -22.94 -6.22 -10.97
CA ARG A 504 -21.93 -5.68 -10.04
C ARG A 504 -22.57 -4.91 -8.89
N VAL A 505 -23.67 -4.19 -9.16
CA VAL A 505 -24.41 -3.51 -8.09
C VAL A 505 -25.04 -4.55 -7.15
N LEU A 506 -25.53 -5.66 -7.67
CA LEU A 506 -26.08 -6.76 -6.88
C LEU A 506 -25.00 -7.48 -6.05
N GLU A 507 -23.80 -7.67 -6.63
CA GLU A 507 -22.65 -8.22 -5.91
C GLU A 507 -22.26 -7.37 -4.69
N SER A 508 -22.38 -6.04 -4.76
CA SER A 508 -22.06 -5.14 -3.65
C SER A 508 -23.01 -5.28 -2.46
N ILE A 509 -24.23 -5.75 -2.67
CA ILE A 509 -25.23 -5.97 -1.60
C ILE A 509 -25.21 -7.42 -1.06
N HIS A 510 -24.45 -8.32 -1.70
CA HIS A 510 -24.40 -9.75 -1.30
C HIS A 510 -24.10 -9.95 0.20
N PRO A 511 -23.18 -9.23 0.86
CA PRO A 511 -22.94 -9.39 2.30
C PRO A 511 -24.15 -9.02 3.16
N ILE A 512 -25.00 -8.10 2.67
CA ILE A 512 -26.18 -7.59 3.40
C ILE A 512 -27.41 -8.45 3.10
N LEU A 513 -27.39 -9.24 2.03
CA LEU A 513 -28.51 -10.08 1.62
C LEU A 513 -28.97 -11.03 2.75
N ILE A 514 -28.02 -11.60 3.50
CA ILE A 514 -28.32 -12.47 4.63
C ILE A 514 -29.14 -11.72 5.71
N LEU A 515 -28.78 -10.46 5.98
CA LEU A 515 -29.50 -9.63 6.95
C LEU A 515 -30.91 -9.30 6.44
N LEU A 516 -31.05 -9.00 5.14
CA LEU A 516 -32.35 -8.73 4.51
C LEU A 516 -33.29 -9.95 4.55
N VAL A 517 -32.75 -11.13 4.25
CA VAL A 517 -33.49 -12.40 4.35
C VAL A 517 -33.92 -12.67 5.80
N LEU A 518 -32.99 -12.50 6.75
CA LEU A 518 -33.31 -12.67 8.17
C LEU A 518 -34.40 -11.73 8.62
N MET A 519 -34.33 -10.46 8.23
CA MET A 519 -35.36 -9.45 8.54
C MET A 519 -36.72 -9.80 7.91
N GLY A 520 -36.74 -10.30 6.66
CA GLY A 520 -37.94 -10.81 6.01
C GLY A 520 -38.56 -11.98 6.80
N VAL A 521 -37.73 -12.95 7.19
CA VAL A 521 -38.15 -14.10 7.99
C VAL A 521 -38.72 -13.67 9.37
N VAL A 522 -38.08 -12.74 10.06
CA VAL A 522 -38.57 -12.21 11.34
C VAL A 522 -39.96 -11.56 11.16
N ASN A 523 -40.11 -10.69 10.14
CA ASN A 523 -41.40 -10.03 9.88
C ASN A 523 -42.50 -11.03 9.51
N LEU A 524 -42.17 -12.13 8.83
CA LEU A 524 -43.11 -13.19 8.46
C LEU A 524 -43.80 -13.82 9.69
N PHE A 525 -43.10 -13.92 10.82
CA PHE A 525 -43.63 -14.52 12.08
C PHE A 525 -44.11 -13.48 13.07
N VAL A 526 -43.64 -12.24 13.01
CA VAL A 526 -44.04 -11.16 13.94
C VAL A 526 -45.39 -10.56 13.57
N VAL A 527 -45.64 -10.42 12.27
CA VAL A 527 -46.90 -9.84 11.76
C VAL A 527 -48.00 -10.91 11.75
N ARG A 528 -48.99 -10.75 12.63
CA ARG A 528 -50.09 -11.72 12.84
C ARG A 528 -51.44 -11.21 12.30
N THR A 529 -51.46 -10.07 11.66
CA THR A 529 -52.67 -9.49 11.03
C THR A 529 -52.97 -10.16 9.71
N GLY A 530 -54.25 -10.32 9.34
CA GLY A 530 -54.68 -10.92 8.07
C GLY A 530 -55.15 -12.37 8.21
N THR A 531 -55.46 -13.01 7.07
CA THR A 531 -55.94 -14.40 7.02
C THR A 531 -54.73 -15.37 7.14
N PRO A 532 -54.86 -16.41 7.99
CA PRO A 532 -53.77 -17.38 8.12
C PRO A 532 -53.64 -18.25 6.86
N VAL A 533 -52.49 -18.17 6.20
CA VAL A 533 -52.13 -19.00 5.06
C VAL A 533 -51.58 -20.36 5.49
N VAL A 534 -50.79 -20.36 6.56
CA VAL A 534 -50.23 -21.58 7.14
C VAL A 534 -50.21 -21.42 8.66
N ALA A 535 -50.82 -22.40 9.38
CA ALA A 535 -50.80 -22.46 10.83
C ALA A 535 -49.92 -23.62 11.30
N LEU A 536 -48.81 -23.34 11.97
CA LEU A 536 -47.87 -24.28 12.56
C LEU A 536 -47.87 -24.13 14.10
N GLY A 537 -48.91 -24.60 14.72
CA GLY A 537 -49.10 -24.47 16.18
C GLY A 537 -49.16 -23.00 16.62
N PRO A 538 -48.24 -22.53 17.49
CA PRO A 538 -48.22 -21.14 17.96
C PRO A 538 -47.74 -20.14 16.92
N LEU A 539 -47.15 -20.60 15.81
CA LEU A 539 -46.65 -19.80 14.73
C LEU A 539 -47.65 -19.83 13.53
N SER A 540 -48.23 -18.68 13.22
CA SER A 540 -49.13 -18.52 12.05
C SER A 540 -48.48 -17.56 11.05
N ILE A 541 -48.39 -18.00 9.80
CA ILE A 541 -48.01 -17.16 8.67
C ILE A 541 -49.31 -16.62 8.05
N THR A 542 -49.42 -15.29 7.98
CA THR A 542 -50.59 -14.61 7.43
C THR A 542 -50.25 -14.03 6.06
N ASP A 543 -51.26 -13.80 5.24
CA ASP A 543 -51.13 -13.16 3.93
C ASP A 543 -50.53 -11.75 4.02
N GLN A 544 -51.01 -10.98 5.03
CA GLN A 544 -50.39 -9.66 5.32
C GLN A 544 -48.95 -9.78 5.84
N GLY A 545 -48.66 -10.81 6.61
CA GLY A 545 -47.28 -11.09 7.08
C GLY A 545 -46.32 -11.35 5.90
N VAL A 546 -46.74 -12.12 4.88
CA VAL A 546 -45.98 -12.34 3.66
C VAL A 546 -45.77 -11.04 2.89
N THR A 547 -46.87 -10.29 2.68
CA THR A 547 -46.83 -9.02 1.93
C THR A 547 -45.90 -8.01 2.60
N ILE A 548 -45.97 -7.84 3.92
CA ILE A 548 -45.13 -6.91 4.69
C ILE A 548 -43.67 -7.38 4.72
N ALA A 549 -43.43 -8.69 4.86
CA ALA A 549 -42.09 -9.24 4.84
C ALA A 549 -41.36 -8.96 3.50
N VAL A 550 -42.03 -9.22 2.39
CA VAL A 550 -41.53 -8.93 1.04
C VAL A 550 -41.34 -7.44 0.83
N LEU A 551 -42.34 -6.62 1.19
CA LEU A 551 -42.28 -5.17 1.02
C LEU A 551 -41.12 -4.55 1.78
N TYR A 552 -40.89 -4.94 3.04
CA TYR A 552 -39.79 -4.41 3.84
C TYR A 552 -38.42 -4.89 3.33
N ALA A 553 -38.30 -6.17 2.99
CA ALA A 553 -37.05 -6.68 2.43
C ALA A 553 -36.67 -5.96 1.12
N CYS A 554 -37.64 -5.82 0.20
CA CYS A 554 -37.40 -5.10 -1.05
C CYS A 554 -37.12 -3.61 -0.85
N ARG A 555 -37.85 -2.94 0.06
CA ARG A 555 -37.64 -1.53 0.40
C ARG A 555 -36.23 -1.26 0.87
N PHE A 556 -35.73 -2.05 1.83
CA PHE A 556 -34.36 -1.91 2.31
C PHE A 556 -33.32 -2.26 1.22
N ALA A 557 -33.59 -3.28 0.40
CA ALA A 557 -32.74 -3.59 -0.76
C ALA A 557 -32.62 -2.40 -1.72
N LEU A 558 -33.73 -1.72 -2.04
CA LEU A 558 -33.73 -0.54 -2.92
C LEU A 558 -32.96 0.63 -2.32
N VAL A 559 -33.09 0.89 -1.02
CA VAL A 559 -32.32 1.93 -0.30
C VAL A 559 -30.81 1.65 -0.42
N ILE A 560 -30.40 0.40 -0.18
CA ILE A 560 -28.99 -0.01 -0.26
C ILE A 560 -28.47 0.09 -1.70
N ILE A 561 -29.26 -0.31 -2.69
CA ILE A 561 -28.93 -0.19 -4.11
C ILE A 561 -28.75 1.28 -4.51
N LEU A 562 -29.66 2.17 -4.12
CA LEU A 562 -29.53 3.61 -4.39
C LEU A 562 -28.27 4.19 -3.73
N GLY A 563 -27.98 3.80 -2.47
CA GLY A 563 -26.74 4.17 -1.79
C GLY A 563 -25.49 3.68 -2.52
N ALA A 564 -25.49 2.43 -2.97
CA ALA A 564 -24.40 1.86 -3.76
C ALA A 564 -24.18 2.61 -5.08
N VAL A 565 -25.27 2.95 -5.79
CA VAL A 565 -25.22 3.75 -7.03
C VAL A 565 -24.65 5.15 -6.74
N PHE A 566 -25.06 5.80 -5.66
CA PHE A 566 -24.51 7.09 -5.25
C PHE A 566 -23.00 7.01 -4.99
N LEU A 567 -22.54 6.05 -4.18
CA LEU A 567 -21.14 5.87 -3.84
C LEU A 567 -20.27 5.48 -5.06
N THR A 568 -20.80 4.69 -5.99
CA THR A 568 -20.04 4.31 -7.20
C THR A 568 -19.98 5.42 -8.25
N THR A 569 -20.89 6.37 -8.21
CA THR A 569 -20.95 7.48 -9.18
C THR A 569 -20.39 8.80 -8.65
N THR A 570 -20.01 8.89 -7.39
CA THR A 570 -19.50 10.11 -6.74
C THR A 570 -18.15 9.82 -6.09
N THR A 571 -17.13 10.61 -6.41
CA THR A 571 -15.83 10.46 -5.77
C THR A 571 -15.88 10.93 -4.31
N PRO A 572 -15.07 10.37 -3.40
CA PRO A 572 -15.02 10.81 -2.01
C PRO A 572 -14.75 12.31 -1.86
N THR A 573 -13.83 12.86 -2.65
CA THR A 573 -13.53 14.30 -2.67
C THR A 573 -14.73 15.15 -3.07
N ALA A 574 -15.43 14.78 -4.15
CA ALA A 574 -16.64 15.50 -4.58
C ALA A 574 -17.76 15.41 -3.52
N MET A 575 -17.82 14.32 -2.77
CA MET A 575 -18.79 14.15 -1.67
C MET A 575 -18.44 15.07 -0.49
N THR A 576 -17.17 15.19 -0.11
CA THR A 576 -16.73 16.08 0.97
C THR A 576 -16.91 17.56 0.59
N ASP A 577 -16.64 17.94 -0.66
CA ASP A 577 -16.85 19.31 -1.15
C ASP A 577 -18.34 19.69 -1.18
N ALA A 578 -19.20 18.75 -1.62
CA ALA A 578 -20.65 18.95 -1.59
C ALA A 578 -21.13 19.12 -0.15
N PHE A 579 -20.66 18.30 0.77
CA PHE A 579 -21.00 18.35 2.19
C PHE A 579 -20.55 19.68 2.82
N ALA A 580 -19.30 20.11 2.58
CA ALA A 580 -18.80 21.42 3.01
C ALA A 580 -19.68 22.57 2.55
N THR A 581 -20.06 22.54 1.25
CA THR A 581 -20.89 23.59 0.68
C THR A 581 -22.30 23.61 1.28
N LEU A 582 -22.89 22.42 1.54
CA LEU A 582 -24.22 22.30 2.14
C LEU A 582 -24.24 22.74 3.61
N ILE A 583 -23.16 22.51 4.34
CA ILE A 583 -23.02 22.94 5.74
C ILE A 583 -22.55 24.40 5.85
N SER A 584 -22.02 25.00 4.81
CA SER A 584 -21.48 26.37 4.84
C SER A 584 -22.42 27.43 5.42
N PRO A 585 -23.78 27.36 5.32
CA PRO A 585 -24.66 28.30 6.01
C PRO A 585 -24.53 28.25 7.53
N LEU A 586 -24.11 27.10 8.10
CA LEU A 586 -23.89 26.92 9.53
C LEU A 586 -22.61 27.62 10.04
N ASN A 587 -21.76 28.12 9.15
CA ASN A 587 -20.62 28.96 9.53
C ASN A 587 -21.06 30.18 10.36
N ARG A 588 -22.31 30.65 10.17
CA ARG A 588 -22.90 31.73 10.97
C ARG A 588 -23.15 31.34 12.43
N LEU A 589 -23.19 30.04 12.71
CA LEU A 589 -23.35 29.47 14.06
C LEU A 589 -22.01 29.06 14.69
N GLY A 590 -20.87 29.44 14.09
CA GLY A 590 -19.54 29.11 14.57
C GLY A 590 -19.04 27.71 14.13
N ILE A 591 -19.71 27.06 13.18
CA ILE A 591 -19.28 25.76 12.64
C ILE A 591 -18.38 26.04 11.41
N HIS A 592 -17.13 25.62 11.47
CA HIS A 592 -16.16 25.79 10.39
C HIS A 592 -16.30 24.67 9.33
N ALA A 593 -17.21 24.83 8.37
CA ALA A 593 -17.56 23.83 7.38
C ALA A 593 -16.37 23.34 6.53
N GLN A 594 -15.42 24.23 6.21
CA GLN A 594 -14.22 23.88 5.42
C GLN A 594 -13.27 22.97 6.18
N GLU A 595 -13.10 23.18 7.47
CA GLU A 595 -12.27 22.34 8.34
C GLU A 595 -12.88 20.95 8.52
N ILE A 596 -14.20 20.87 8.73
CA ILE A 596 -14.92 19.59 8.79
C ILE A 596 -14.76 18.82 7.49
N ALA A 597 -14.87 19.48 6.33
CA ALA A 597 -14.67 18.83 5.04
C ALA A 597 -13.24 18.34 4.85
N LEU A 598 -12.23 19.12 5.27
CA LEU A 598 -10.85 18.69 5.24
C LEU A 598 -10.65 17.45 6.11
N VAL A 599 -11.12 17.45 7.34
CA VAL A 599 -11.04 16.30 8.26
C VAL A 599 -11.73 15.08 7.66
N MET A 600 -12.91 15.25 7.04
CA MET A 600 -13.60 14.15 6.37
C MET A 600 -12.81 13.63 5.15
N SER A 601 -12.24 14.52 4.34
CA SER A 601 -11.42 14.13 3.19
C SER A 601 -10.20 13.34 3.62
N LEU A 602 -9.52 13.80 4.68
CA LEU A 602 -8.37 13.10 5.28
C LEU A 602 -8.77 11.75 5.86
N ALA A 603 -9.89 11.69 6.62
CA ALA A 603 -10.38 10.45 7.20
C ALA A 603 -10.67 9.40 6.11
N LEU A 604 -11.38 9.80 5.03
CA LEU A 604 -11.69 8.90 3.91
C LEU A 604 -10.43 8.41 3.19
N ARG A 605 -9.39 9.20 3.15
CA ARG A 605 -8.10 8.83 2.59
C ARG A 605 -7.33 7.86 3.48
N PHE A 606 -7.32 8.08 4.81
CA PHE A 606 -6.56 7.25 5.73
C PHE A 606 -7.18 5.88 5.99
N ILE A 607 -8.49 5.69 5.76
CA ILE A 607 -9.16 4.38 5.93
C ILE A 607 -8.46 3.25 5.15
N PRO A 608 -8.13 3.39 3.84
CA PRO A 608 -7.38 2.37 3.11
C PRO A 608 -5.99 2.11 3.72
N THR A 609 -5.22 3.16 4.02
CA THR A 609 -3.88 3.06 4.62
C THR A 609 -3.91 2.30 5.94
N LEU A 610 -4.80 2.69 6.86
CA LEU A 610 -4.99 1.99 8.14
C LEU A 610 -5.44 0.53 7.96
N THR A 611 -6.23 0.25 6.92
CA THR A 611 -6.65 -1.11 6.60
C THR A 611 -5.45 -1.96 6.15
N ASP A 612 -4.57 -1.41 5.35
CA ASP A 612 -3.38 -2.10 4.84
C ASP A 612 -2.33 -2.29 5.95
N GLU A 613 -2.12 -1.31 6.83
CA GLU A 613 -1.31 -1.45 8.04
C GLU A 613 -1.86 -2.52 8.98
N THR A 614 -3.18 -2.48 9.24
CA THR A 614 -3.84 -3.51 10.06
C THR A 614 -3.61 -4.91 9.48
N ARG A 615 -3.72 -5.06 8.16
CA ARG A 615 -3.43 -6.34 7.49
C ARG A 615 -1.97 -6.74 7.62
N ALA A 616 -1.03 -5.79 7.49
CA ALA A 616 0.39 -6.06 7.65
C ALA A 616 0.70 -6.58 9.06
N ILE A 617 0.13 -5.95 10.12
CA ILE A 617 0.28 -6.41 11.51
C ILE A 617 -0.33 -7.80 11.71
N VAL A 618 -1.54 -8.05 11.16
CA VAL A 618 -2.20 -9.38 11.22
C VAL A 618 -1.36 -10.44 10.52
N ASP A 619 -0.83 -10.14 9.33
CA ASP A 619 0.03 -11.05 8.57
C ASP A 619 1.33 -11.35 9.34
N ALA A 620 1.95 -10.33 9.96
CA ALA A 620 3.16 -10.48 10.77
C ALA A 620 2.92 -11.34 12.02
N GLN A 621 1.86 -11.07 12.77
CA GLN A 621 1.48 -11.89 13.93
C GLN A 621 1.15 -13.33 13.50
N SER A 622 0.46 -13.48 12.37
CA SER A 622 0.14 -14.79 11.80
C SER A 622 1.41 -15.54 11.38
N ALA A 623 2.37 -14.87 10.75
CA ALA A 623 3.66 -15.45 10.38
C ALA A 623 4.48 -15.91 11.61
N ARG A 624 4.39 -15.21 12.74
CA ARG A 624 5.02 -15.56 14.03
C ARG A 624 4.19 -16.54 14.87
N GLY A 625 3.18 -17.22 14.29
CA GLY A 625 2.35 -18.23 14.95
C GLY A 625 1.22 -17.69 15.82
N GLY A 626 0.85 -16.44 15.67
CA GLY A 626 -0.25 -15.80 16.40
C GLY A 626 -1.60 -16.52 16.23
N SER A 627 -2.45 -16.42 17.25
CA SER A 627 -3.71 -17.17 17.37
C SER A 627 -4.90 -16.56 16.62
N ILE A 628 -4.70 -15.49 15.81
CA ILE A 628 -5.78 -14.80 15.09
C ILE A 628 -6.55 -15.75 14.16
N GLU A 629 -5.83 -16.56 13.39
CA GLU A 629 -6.45 -17.51 12.45
C GLU A 629 -6.75 -18.88 13.07
N THR A 630 -5.91 -19.32 14.00
CA THR A 630 -5.89 -20.69 14.51
C THR A 630 -6.45 -20.86 15.93
N GLY A 631 -6.60 -19.77 16.69
CA GLY A 631 -6.97 -19.76 18.09
C GLY A 631 -8.47 -19.97 18.35
N SER A 632 -8.82 -20.24 19.62
CA SER A 632 -10.19 -20.16 20.15
C SER A 632 -10.73 -18.72 20.08
N LEU A 633 -12.04 -18.52 20.21
CA LEU A 633 -12.65 -17.18 20.16
C LEU A 633 -12.00 -16.20 21.17
N ALA A 634 -11.76 -16.65 22.41
CA ALA A 634 -11.12 -15.82 23.44
C ALA A 634 -9.66 -15.46 23.07
N GLN A 635 -8.91 -16.41 22.51
CA GLN A 635 -7.54 -16.15 22.04
C GLN A 635 -7.53 -15.18 20.84
N ARG A 636 -8.49 -15.28 19.94
CA ARG A 636 -8.63 -14.33 18.81
C ARG A 636 -8.93 -12.93 19.28
N ILE A 637 -9.86 -12.77 20.26
CA ILE A 637 -10.18 -11.46 20.83
C ILE A 637 -8.94 -10.86 21.51
N LYS A 638 -8.19 -11.67 22.29
CA LYS A 638 -6.94 -11.22 22.92
C LYS A 638 -5.88 -10.83 21.89
N ALA A 639 -5.73 -11.59 20.79
CA ALA A 639 -4.80 -11.25 19.73
C ALA A 639 -5.23 -9.98 18.97
N MET A 640 -6.53 -9.80 18.74
CA MET A 640 -7.06 -8.56 18.15
C MET A 640 -6.86 -7.35 19.05
N SER A 641 -6.98 -7.47 20.37
CA SER A 641 -6.72 -6.34 21.28
C SER A 641 -5.25 -5.89 21.24
N ALA A 642 -4.31 -6.81 21.03
CA ALA A 642 -2.89 -6.48 20.88
C ALA A 642 -2.56 -5.70 19.59
N ILE A 643 -3.45 -5.69 18.59
CA ILE A 643 -3.30 -4.92 17.35
C ILE A 643 -3.70 -3.44 17.55
N ILE A 644 -4.52 -3.15 18.54
CA ILE A 644 -5.06 -1.80 18.75
C ILE A 644 -3.94 -0.80 19.06
N VAL A 645 -2.98 -1.16 19.91
CA VAL A 645 -1.90 -0.26 20.34
C VAL A 645 -1.02 0.17 19.16
N PRO A 646 -0.48 -0.75 18.32
CA PRO A 646 0.29 -0.39 17.13
C PRO A 646 -0.48 0.50 16.14
N ILE A 647 -1.77 0.19 15.90
CA ILE A 647 -2.60 1.00 15.01
C ILE A 647 -2.73 2.43 15.53
N PHE A 648 -2.99 2.60 16.85
CA PHE A 648 -3.05 3.94 17.46
C PHE A 648 -1.71 4.67 17.37
N ALA A 649 -0.60 4.00 17.66
CA ALA A 649 0.74 4.59 17.55
C ALA A 649 1.07 4.98 16.10
N GLY A 650 0.73 4.14 15.12
CA GLY A 650 0.83 4.45 13.69
C GLY A 650 -0.03 5.65 13.30
N THR A 651 -1.29 5.66 13.72
CA THR A 651 -2.23 6.76 13.44
C THR A 651 -1.73 8.10 14.00
N LEU A 652 -1.16 8.12 15.19
CA LEU A 652 -0.60 9.34 15.79
C LEU A 652 0.60 9.85 14.97
N ARG A 653 1.51 8.96 14.57
CA ARG A 653 2.65 9.33 13.70
C ARG A 653 2.19 9.88 12.34
N HIS A 654 1.19 9.25 11.72
CA HIS A 654 0.60 9.77 10.49
C HIS A 654 -0.05 11.14 10.69
N ALA A 655 -0.69 11.38 11.85
CA ALA A 655 -1.26 12.69 12.17
C ALA A 655 -0.17 13.77 12.32
N ASP A 656 0.96 13.44 12.95
CA ASP A 656 2.09 14.35 13.07
C ASP A 656 2.72 14.66 11.71
N ASN A 657 2.98 13.64 10.88
CA ASN A 657 3.53 13.80 9.53
C ASN A 657 2.58 14.61 8.63
N LEU A 658 1.28 14.35 8.74
CA LEU A 658 0.27 15.11 8.02
C LEU A 658 0.23 16.58 8.43
N SER A 659 0.35 16.87 9.73
CA SER A 659 0.43 18.25 10.23
C SER A 659 1.61 18.99 9.58
N LEU A 660 2.78 18.35 9.51
CA LEU A 660 3.95 18.90 8.82
C LEU A 660 3.70 19.07 7.31
N ALA A 661 3.02 18.12 6.69
CA ALA A 661 2.68 18.19 5.26
C ALA A 661 1.70 19.34 4.94
N LEU A 662 0.69 19.55 5.79
CA LEU A 662 -0.24 20.67 5.69
C LEU A 662 0.49 22.02 5.87
N ASP A 663 1.38 22.09 6.85
CA ASP A 663 2.25 23.25 7.09
C ASP A 663 3.16 23.55 5.90
N ALA A 664 3.77 22.52 5.30
CA ALA A 664 4.60 22.67 4.11
C ALA A 664 3.82 23.17 2.89
N ARG A 665 2.51 22.89 2.83
CA ARG A 665 1.58 23.36 1.78
C ARG A 665 0.83 24.64 2.17
N CYS A 666 1.34 25.41 3.13
CA CYS A 666 0.79 26.70 3.56
C CYS A 666 -0.68 26.64 4.01
N TYR A 667 -1.11 25.51 4.58
CA TYR A 667 -2.42 25.45 5.20
C TYR A 667 -2.43 26.27 6.49
N GLU A 668 -3.40 27.18 6.62
CA GLU A 668 -3.66 27.95 7.84
C GLU A 668 -5.15 27.91 8.15
N GLU A 669 -5.47 27.74 9.43
CA GLU A 669 -6.85 27.67 9.93
C GLU A 669 -7.57 29.03 9.71
N GLY A 670 -8.81 28.99 9.23
CA GLY A 670 -9.63 30.21 9.04
C GLY A 670 -9.35 31.01 7.77
N ILE A 671 -8.36 30.68 6.95
CA ILE A 671 -8.11 31.38 5.68
C ILE A 671 -9.13 30.95 4.61
N ARG A 672 -9.62 31.91 3.85
CA ARG A 672 -10.45 31.63 2.66
C ARG A 672 -9.59 31.08 1.54
N ARG A 673 -9.76 29.80 1.25
CA ARG A 673 -9.10 29.10 0.15
C ARG A 673 -9.83 29.33 -1.18
N THR A 674 -9.08 29.39 -2.25
CA THR A 674 -9.63 29.31 -3.61
C THR A 674 -9.89 27.85 -3.94
N HIS A 675 -11.08 27.52 -4.43
CA HIS A 675 -11.36 26.15 -4.90
C HIS A 675 -11.08 26.04 -6.39
N TRP A 676 -10.16 25.16 -6.77
CA TRP A 676 -9.81 24.86 -8.16
C TRP A 676 -11.04 24.38 -8.95
N ARG A 677 -11.78 23.44 -8.38
CA ARG A 677 -13.02 22.92 -8.96
C ARG A 677 -14.22 23.57 -8.28
N ALA A 678 -14.67 24.72 -8.79
CA ALA A 678 -15.92 25.27 -8.30
C ALA A 678 -17.11 24.44 -8.76
N LEU A 679 -17.95 24.08 -7.80
CA LEU A 679 -19.22 23.43 -8.06
C LEU A 679 -20.17 24.42 -8.77
N THR A 680 -20.68 24.06 -9.97
CA THR A 680 -21.60 24.88 -10.77
C THR A 680 -22.84 24.10 -11.10
N ILE A 681 -24.00 24.65 -10.77
CA ILE A 681 -25.30 24.04 -11.09
C ILE A 681 -25.63 24.28 -12.57
N ALA A 682 -25.84 23.22 -13.32
CA ALA A 682 -26.21 23.24 -14.74
C ALA A 682 -27.68 22.86 -14.94
N ALA A 683 -28.22 23.07 -16.14
CA ALA A 683 -29.61 22.70 -16.47
C ALA A 683 -29.93 21.20 -16.21
N ARG A 684 -28.95 20.32 -16.41
CA ARG A 684 -29.07 18.88 -16.11
C ARG A 684 -29.36 18.58 -14.63
N ASP A 685 -28.81 19.39 -13.72
CA ASP A 685 -28.98 19.24 -12.28
C ASP A 685 -30.39 19.64 -11.85
N LEU A 686 -30.94 20.67 -12.50
CA LEU A 686 -32.35 21.09 -12.31
C LEU A 686 -33.31 20.04 -12.80
N ILE A 687 -33.01 19.39 -13.96
CA ILE A 687 -33.82 18.29 -14.50
C ILE A 687 -33.83 17.10 -13.54
N PHE A 688 -32.66 16.76 -12.99
CA PHE A 688 -32.55 15.69 -12.00
C PHE A 688 -33.32 16.03 -10.71
N ALA A 689 -33.18 17.24 -10.19
CA ALA A 689 -33.96 17.70 -9.03
C ALA A 689 -35.45 17.64 -9.25
N ALA A 690 -35.92 18.11 -10.43
CA ALA A 690 -37.32 18.02 -10.80
C ALA A 690 -37.81 16.54 -10.89
N ALA A 691 -37.01 15.65 -11.46
CA ALA A 691 -37.33 14.23 -11.51
C ALA A 691 -37.45 13.60 -10.11
N VAL A 692 -36.59 13.97 -9.18
CA VAL A 692 -36.66 13.51 -7.77
C VAL A 692 -37.93 14.06 -7.09
N ILE A 693 -38.28 15.33 -7.30
CA ILE A 693 -39.50 15.94 -6.75
C ILE A 693 -40.73 15.23 -7.28
N ILE A 694 -40.81 14.96 -8.61
CA ILE A 694 -41.91 14.22 -9.23
C ILE A 694 -42.01 12.81 -8.65
N TYR A 695 -40.90 12.14 -8.46
CA TYR A 695 -40.84 10.83 -7.81
C TYR A 695 -41.42 10.86 -6.38
N ILE A 696 -41.00 11.83 -5.56
CA ILE A 696 -41.52 12.00 -4.20
C ILE A 696 -43.04 12.25 -4.21
N ALA A 697 -43.48 13.15 -5.08
CA ALA A 697 -44.91 13.45 -5.24
C ALA A 697 -45.72 12.22 -5.67
N ALA A 698 -45.20 11.41 -6.62
CA ALA A 698 -45.84 10.19 -7.06
C ALA A 698 -45.95 9.13 -5.97
N ILE A 699 -44.94 8.94 -5.15
CA ILE A 699 -44.97 8.01 -4.00
C ILE A 699 -45.98 8.46 -2.94
N ILE A 700 -46.12 9.77 -2.70
CA ILE A 700 -47.05 10.31 -1.71
C ILE A 700 -48.50 10.25 -2.24
N ALA A 701 -48.70 10.41 -3.55
CA ALA A 701 -50.02 10.39 -4.17
C ALA A 701 -50.61 8.98 -4.39
N LEU A 702 -49.75 7.94 -4.50
CA LEU A 702 -50.12 6.51 -4.60
C LEU A 702 -50.31 5.87 -3.22
#